data_333c8cc6ab047dd0a384468293b4020c
#
_entry.id   333c8cc6ab047dd0a384468293b4020c
#
_cell.length_a   1.000
_cell.length_b   1.000
_cell.length_c   1.000
_cell.angle_alpha   90.00
_cell.angle_beta   90.00
_cell.angle_gamma   90.00
#
_symmetry.space_group_name_H-M   'P 1'
#
loop_
_entity.id
_entity.type
_entity.pdbx_description
1 polymer ?
#
loop_
_entity_poly.entity_id
_entity_poly.type
_entity_poly.pdbx_seq_one_letter_code
_entity_poly.pdbx_strand_id
1 'polypeptide(L)'
;EDTGVDYSIRIYDADPLEVNSSAKVLAKGTANDKLPFTTQMDCPTALTEVYVCRTDAANRNVVKVATISNGTLNVTFGTSPTTRTFTRAVNNSITTYEPERSESEVQALIPQAAVITVDDANKWEFFQSGKAYIIPEATTYKGPINKHLNDGKPATIIIAGKWIPTNMDIEKGYDVCVMNGGEISIPDNQTLSIKNNSRLFIYKGGKVSGEKIDLTNGSAGQYNYNAGTIELENLNISTPGCTFYNCGTVKVDKLNINNRGTKFVNQGKTEIEETYTQTTIENGCFLTVEKFTGLSLVLGDNCYTKIEEFNPQWDTEVSLGANTILTIEEGKFGKTRFKGTAKPSLVKIEEIKEVNQMTSEGAVYYEIKEHEGDKYKQFVKCLTNTGSTISKWGESPVVIPEGDCTGEGNNPGEGSETPSGPIPYTYVFEDNFPLVGDYDFNDVVLDVSINHDRSSDNKITTTNIDITLAAAGATKTIGAGLRLVNVDRAAIANISYEGDVNRFQNTLSGSVLANVNFEDGMVIPLFGNVHSVFGVTPGTMINTGIATAPTYTYKIKIEQSNAYQRESPVISKDNLDFFIAYKFRSMQQRMEVHLYEFWDYGATKGGTVQKENLELAGNNTWAICVPNFCYPKESVNISTTDGNCAYPLFLKWAQNRTPENEDWHLHPNEKNVYR
;
A
#
# COMPACT_ATOMS: atom_id res chain seq x y z
N GLU A 1 -7.28 -18.91 9.41
CA GLU A 1 -7.70 -18.43 10.75
C GLU A 1 -6.62 -17.48 11.27
N ASP A 2 -6.84 -16.16 11.12
CA ASP A 2 -5.95 -15.11 11.67
C ASP A 2 -6.19 -15.01 13.19
N THR A 3 -5.61 -15.89 13.94
CA THR A 3 -5.78 -15.89 15.40
C THR A 3 -4.73 -14.99 16.06
N GLY A 4 -5.14 -13.81 16.50
CA GLY A 4 -4.36 -12.91 17.37
C GLY A 4 -3.56 -11.81 16.68
N VAL A 5 -3.87 -11.47 15.42
CA VAL A 5 -3.31 -10.28 14.76
C VAL A 5 -4.01 -9.03 15.29
N ASP A 6 -3.25 -8.06 15.80
CA ASP A 6 -3.78 -6.78 16.24
C ASP A 6 -3.93 -5.84 15.03
N TYR A 7 -5.09 -5.20 14.94
CA TYR A 7 -5.42 -4.19 13.95
C TYR A 7 -5.62 -2.85 14.63
N SER A 8 -5.11 -1.79 14.07
CA SER A 8 -5.51 -0.45 14.46
C SER A 8 -6.91 -0.15 13.92
N ILE A 9 -7.77 0.37 14.78
CA ILE A 9 -9.15 0.75 14.43
C ILE A 9 -9.29 2.26 14.59
N ARG A 10 -9.82 2.92 13.57
CA ARG A 10 -10.21 4.34 13.62
C ARG A 10 -11.61 4.50 13.10
N ILE A 11 -12.38 5.35 13.75
CA ILE A 11 -13.76 5.68 13.36
C ILE A 11 -13.78 7.13 12.91
N TYR A 12 -14.34 7.38 11.73
CA TYR A 12 -14.38 8.69 11.10
C TYR A 12 -15.82 9.14 10.84
N ASP A 13 -16.04 10.45 10.81
CA ASP A 13 -17.31 11.10 10.47
C ASP A 13 -17.59 11.17 8.96
N ALA A 14 -16.59 10.93 8.12
CA ALA A 14 -16.69 10.87 6.66
C ALA A 14 -15.74 9.78 6.13
N ASP A 15 -15.79 9.47 4.83
CA ASP A 15 -14.87 8.51 4.21
C ASP A 15 -13.44 9.03 4.25
N PRO A 16 -12.53 8.38 5.00
CA PRO A 16 -11.12 8.82 5.08
C PRO A 16 -10.32 8.52 3.80
N LEU A 17 -10.85 7.72 2.88
CA LEU A 17 -10.20 7.34 1.62
C LEU A 17 -10.70 8.16 0.43
N GLU A 18 -11.64 9.07 0.64
CA GLU A 18 -12.15 9.93 -0.43
C GLU A 18 -11.12 11.01 -0.78
N VAL A 19 -10.99 11.32 -2.05
CA VAL A 19 -10.09 12.38 -2.53
C VAL A 19 -10.48 13.72 -1.92
N ASN A 20 -9.56 14.39 -1.24
CA ASN A 20 -9.77 15.62 -0.45
C ASN A 20 -10.73 15.41 0.75
N SER A 21 -10.68 14.24 1.37
CA SER A 21 -11.50 13.92 2.54
C SER A 21 -11.25 14.91 3.67
N SER A 22 -12.34 15.44 4.25
CA SER A 22 -12.32 16.22 5.50
C SER A 22 -12.65 15.35 6.72
N ALA A 23 -12.50 14.04 6.60
CA ALA A 23 -12.83 13.05 7.63
C ALA A 23 -12.07 13.31 8.94
N LYS A 24 -12.83 13.40 10.04
CA LYS A 24 -12.28 13.56 11.39
C LYS A 24 -12.36 12.26 12.14
N VAL A 25 -11.31 11.92 12.86
CA VAL A 25 -11.30 10.76 13.75
C VAL A 25 -12.19 11.02 14.97
N LEU A 26 -13.23 10.23 15.11
CA LEU A 26 -14.15 10.26 16.26
C LEU A 26 -13.66 9.36 17.41
N ALA A 27 -13.04 8.22 17.07
CA ALA A 27 -12.46 7.30 18.03
C ALA A 27 -11.34 6.48 17.40
N LYS A 28 -10.40 6.00 18.22
CA LYS A 28 -9.31 5.12 17.80
C LYS A 28 -9.00 4.08 18.86
N GLY A 29 -8.47 2.93 18.44
CA GLY A 29 -8.03 1.85 19.32
C GLY A 29 -7.49 0.67 18.55
N THR A 30 -7.35 -0.46 19.22
CA THR A 30 -6.88 -1.71 18.63
C THR A 30 -7.92 -2.81 18.82
N ALA A 31 -8.00 -3.74 17.90
CA ALA A 31 -8.84 -4.93 17.97
C ALA A 31 -8.13 -6.14 17.39
N ASN A 32 -8.47 -7.32 17.85
CA ASN A 32 -8.14 -8.59 17.23
C ASN A 32 -9.33 -9.55 17.30
N ASP A 33 -9.19 -10.77 16.81
CA ASP A 33 -10.26 -11.79 16.82
C ASP A 33 -10.71 -12.22 18.22
N LYS A 34 -9.92 -11.95 19.26
CA LYS A 34 -10.19 -12.30 20.66
C LYS A 34 -10.60 -11.10 21.51
N LEU A 35 -10.16 -9.92 21.13
CA LEU A 35 -10.40 -8.67 21.85
C LEU A 35 -11.02 -7.64 20.90
N PRO A 36 -12.35 -7.52 20.84
CA PRO A 36 -13.00 -6.49 20.06
C PRO A 36 -12.70 -5.10 20.63
N PHE A 37 -12.52 -4.13 19.75
CA PHE A 37 -12.46 -2.73 20.19
C PHE A 37 -13.86 -2.26 20.58
N THR A 38 -14.01 -1.80 21.80
CA THR A 38 -15.25 -1.21 22.32
C THR A 38 -14.94 0.16 22.88
N THR A 39 -15.69 1.17 22.45
CA THR A 39 -15.49 2.55 22.92
C THR A 39 -16.83 3.29 22.99
N GLN A 40 -16.86 4.35 23.77
CA GLN A 40 -17.88 5.39 23.71
C GLN A 40 -17.27 6.60 23.03
N MET A 41 -18.01 7.23 22.14
CA MET A 41 -17.56 8.42 21.42
C MET A 41 -18.69 9.45 21.32
N ASP A 42 -18.30 10.71 21.37
CA ASP A 42 -19.22 11.80 21.07
C ASP A 42 -19.40 11.87 19.55
N CYS A 43 -20.66 11.80 19.12
CA CYS A 43 -21.01 11.80 17.72
C CYS A 43 -21.98 12.95 17.46
N PRO A 44 -21.76 13.79 16.44
CA PRO A 44 -22.73 14.79 16.03
C PRO A 44 -24.09 14.16 15.75
N THR A 45 -25.17 14.75 16.28
CA THR A 45 -26.53 14.20 16.19
C THR A 45 -27.06 14.11 14.76
N ALA A 46 -26.43 14.79 13.81
CA ALA A 46 -26.77 14.73 12.39
C ALA A 46 -26.11 13.54 11.67
N LEU A 47 -25.13 12.85 12.27
CA LEU A 47 -24.49 11.69 11.67
C LEU A 47 -25.38 10.45 11.81
N THR A 48 -25.74 9.87 10.68
CA THR A 48 -26.50 8.62 10.61
C THR A 48 -25.62 7.41 10.33
N GLU A 49 -24.39 7.66 9.87
CA GLU A 49 -23.38 6.64 9.57
C GLU A 49 -21.98 7.14 9.89
N VAL A 50 -21.06 6.23 10.10
CA VAL A 50 -19.63 6.47 10.33
C VAL A 50 -18.80 5.51 9.51
N TYR A 51 -17.56 5.87 9.28
CA TYR A 51 -16.60 5.08 8.52
C TYR A 51 -15.60 4.45 9.48
N VAL A 52 -15.60 3.13 9.56
CA VAL A 52 -14.70 2.38 10.44
C VAL A 52 -13.55 1.84 9.61
N CYS A 53 -12.36 2.35 9.85
CA CYS A 53 -11.13 1.95 9.18
C CYS A 53 -10.37 0.96 10.06
N ARG A 54 -10.06 -0.20 9.51
CA ARG A 54 -9.13 -1.18 10.07
C ARG A 54 -7.82 -1.09 9.32
N THR A 55 -6.72 -0.87 10.04
CA THR A 55 -5.36 -0.84 9.50
C THR A 55 -4.58 -2.05 10.04
N ASP A 56 -3.97 -2.83 9.17
CA ASP A 56 -3.11 -3.96 9.56
C ASP A 56 -1.65 -3.53 9.80
N ALA A 57 -0.81 -4.50 10.21
CA ALA A 57 0.61 -4.27 10.49
C ALA A 57 1.43 -3.82 9.26
N ALA A 58 0.90 -3.99 8.05
CA ALA A 58 1.50 -3.52 6.81
C ALA A 58 0.89 -2.18 6.34
N ASN A 59 0.24 -1.43 7.24
CA ASN A 59 -0.47 -0.15 6.97
C ASN A 59 -1.55 -0.23 5.89
N ARG A 60 -2.12 -1.41 5.65
CA ARG A 60 -3.22 -1.57 4.70
C ARG A 60 -4.55 -1.23 5.38
N ASN A 61 -5.29 -0.32 4.77
CA ASN A 61 -6.56 0.15 5.29
C ASN A 61 -7.75 -0.59 4.66
N VAL A 62 -8.69 -0.99 5.49
CA VAL A 62 -10.01 -1.48 5.06
C VAL A 62 -11.06 -0.63 5.74
N VAL A 63 -11.86 0.10 4.97
CA VAL A 63 -12.92 0.95 5.49
C VAL A 63 -14.27 0.27 5.31
N LYS A 64 -15.10 0.31 6.36
CA LYS A 64 -16.50 -0.10 6.32
C LYS A 64 -17.39 1.02 6.80
N VAL A 65 -18.44 1.27 6.05
CA VAL A 65 -19.52 2.16 6.50
C VAL A 65 -20.39 1.44 7.52
N ALA A 66 -20.71 2.10 8.62
CA ALA A 66 -21.57 1.58 9.67
C ALA A 66 -22.67 2.57 10.02
N THR A 67 -23.90 2.11 9.95
CA THR A 67 -25.08 2.92 10.35
C THR A 67 -25.20 2.96 11.86
N ILE A 68 -25.43 4.15 12.40
CA ILE A 68 -25.72 4.35 13.82
C ILE A 68 -27.20 4.02 14.07
N SER A 69 -27.46 2.99 14.84
CA SER A 69 -28.82 2.60 15.21
C SER A 69 -29.01 2.68 16.72
N ASN A 70 -29.96 3.49 17.17
CA ASN A 70 -30.25 3.71 18.60
C ASN A 70 -29.00 4.08 19.43
N GLY A 71 -28.12 4.90 18.88
CA GLY A 71 -26.89 5.33 19.54
C GLY A 71 -25.82 4.24 19.66
N THR A 72 -25.98 3.13 18.94
CA THR A 72 -24.99 2.03 18.91
C THR A 72 -24.62 1.67 17.47
N LEU A 73 -23.41 1.22 17.27
CA LEU A 73 -22.95 0.62 16.02
C LEU A 73 -22.13 -0.63 16.34
N ASN A 74 -22.22 -1.63 15.47
CA ASN A 74 -21.41 -2.83 15.51
C ASN A 74 -20.81 -3.07 14.14
N VAL A 75 -19.49 -3.24 14.07
CA VAL A 75 -18.78 -3.51 12.83
C VAL A 75 -17.97 -4.77 12.99
N THR A 76 -18.17 -5.72 12.10
CA THR A 76 -17.35 -6.93 12.03
C THR A 76 -16.53 -6.89 10.75
N PHE A 77 -15.21 -6.94 10.89
CA PHE A 77 -14.31 -7.20 9.78
C PHE A 77 -14.15 -8.71 9.69
N GLY A 78 -14.59 -9.31 8.59
CA GLY A 78 -14.49 -10.76 8.39
C GLY A 78 -13.03 -11.21 8.27
N THR A 79 -12.80 -12.50 8.56
CA THR A 79 -11.54 -13.21 8.35
C THR A 79 -11.39 -13.60 6.87
N SER A 80 -11.50 -12.67 5.94
CA SER A 80 -11.17 -12.98 4.56
C SER A 80 -9.68 -12.85 4.36
N PRO A 81 -9.01 -13.87 3.82
CA PRO A 81 -7.66 -13.71 3.34
C PRO A 81 -7.69 -12.62 2.27
N THR A 82 -6.96 -11.54 2.53
CA THR A 82 -6.51 -10.53 1.59
C THR A 82 -7.36 -10.31 0.34
N THR A 83 -8.63 -9.94 0.48
CA THR A 83 -9.28 -9.21 -0.59
C THR A 83 -8.81 -7.75 -0.43
N ARG A 84 -7.74 -7.39 -1.13
CA ARG A 84 -7.38 -5.99 -1.31
C ARG A 84 -8.61 -5.30 -1.88
N THR A 85 -9.25 -4.44 -1.11
CA THR A 85 -10.25 -3.55 -1.66
C THR A 85 -9.44 -2.51 -2.42
N PHE A 86 -9.30 -2.68 -3.72
CA PHE A 86 -8.70 -1.67 -4.57
C PHE A 86 -9.55 -0.42 -4.45
N THR A 87 -9.10 0.56 -3.69
CA THR A 87 -9.61 1.91 -3.81
C THR A 87 -9.13 2.40 -5.17
N ARG A 88 -10.07 2.53 -6.08
CA ARG A 88 -9.86 2.95 -7.46
C ARG A 88 -9.21 4.33 -7.46
N ALA A 89 -7.89 4.39 -7.60
CA ALA A 89 -7.27 5.59 -8.11
C ALA A 89 -7.85 5.77 -9.54
N VAL A 90 -8.63 6.79 -9.75
CA VAL A 90 -9.19 7.09 -11.07
C VAL A 90 -8.00 7.40 -11.98
N ASN A 91 -7.59 6.42 -12.77
CA ASN A 91 -6.58 6.63 -13.77
C ASN A 91 -7.22 7.41 -14.92
N ASN A 92 -6.94 8.70 -14.99
CA ASN A 92 -7.53 9.60 -15.98
C ASN A 92 -7.11 9.30 -17.43
N SER A 93 -6.11 8.44 -17.65
CA SER A 93 -5.58 8.12 -18.98
C SER A 93 -6.17 6.85 -19.60
N ILE A 94 -6.77 5.96 -18.80
CA ILE A 94 -7.45 4.75 -19.26
C ILE A 94 -8.96 4.90 -19.10
N THR A 95 -9.71 4.52 -20.14
CA THR A 95 -11.17 4.63 -20.11
C THR A 95 -11.77 3.78 -18.99
N THR A 96 -12.65 4.39 -18.22
CA THR A 96 -13.40 3.73 -17.17
C THR A 96 -14.76 3.28 -17.72
N TYR A 97 -15.16 2.06 -17.39
CA TYR A 97 -16.43 1.48 -17.76
C TYR A 97 -17.26 1.19 -16.52
N GLU A 98 -18.50 1.66 -16.52
CA GLU A 98 -19.51 1.22 -15.56
C GLU A 98 -20.30 0.05 -16.17
N PRO A 99 -20.75 -0.94 -15.38
CA PRO A 99 -21.51 -2.04 -15.96
C PRO A 99 -22.83 -1.53 -16.55
N GLU A 100 -23.11 -1.84 -17.81
CA GLU A 100 -24.38 -1.49 -18.47
C GLU A 100 -25.59 -2.06 -17.74
N ARG A 101 -25.39 -3.07 -16.91
CA ARG A 101 -26.28 -3.59 -15.90
C ARG A 101 -25.66 -3.36 -14.55
N SER A 102 -26.20 -2.46 -13.75
CA SER A 102 -25.73 -2.26 -12.36
C SER A 102 -26.13 -3.44 -11.48
N GLU A 103 -25.36 -3.72 -10.46
CA GLU A 103 -25.65 -4.79 -9.48
C GLU A 103 -27.02 -4.57 -8.82
N SER A 104 -27.34 -3.32 -8.47
CA SER A 104 -28.63 -2.95 -7.85
C SER A 104 -29.83 -3.21 -8.76
N GLU A 105 -29.71 -2.96 -10.08
CA GLU A 105 -30.75 -3.30 -11.04
C GLU A 105 -30.99 -4.82 -11.11
N VAL A 106 -29.93 -5.62 -11.06
CA VAL A 106 -30.01 -7.08 -11.07
C VAL A 106 -30.60 -7.60 -9.76
N GLN A 107 -30.19 -7.07 -8.63
CA GLN A 107 -30.74 -7.41 -7.31
C GLN A 107 -32.25 -7.13 -7.23
N ALA A 108 -32.72 -6.04 -7.83
CA ALA A 108 -34.15 -5.69 -7.88
C ALA A 108 -34.99 -6.72 -8.69
N LEU A 109 -34.37 -7.50 -9.55
CA LEU A 109 -35.04 -8.55 -10.32
C LEU A 109 -35.20 -9.87 -9.55
N ILE A 110 -34.43 -10.11 -8.48
CA ILE A 110 -34.41 -11.38 -7.73
C ILE A 110 -35.81 -11.81 -7.25
N PRO A 111 -36.65 -10.92 -6.65
CA PRO A 111 -37.96 -11.34 -6.14
C PRO A 111 -38.93 -11.88 -7.21
N GLN A 112 -38.73 -11.53 -8.48
CA GLN A 112 -39.56 -11.93 -9.60
C GLN A 112 -38.87 -12.91 -10.57
N ALA A 113 -37.64 -13.29 -10.29
CA ALA A 113 -36.87 -14.18 -11.15
C ALA A 113 -37.37 -15.64 -11.02
N ALA A 114 -37.53 -16.31 -12.16
CA ALA A 114 -37.86 -17.73 -12.16
C ALA A 114 -36.65 -18.57 -11.80
N VAL A 115 -36.81 -19.52 -10.87
CA VAL A 115 -35.74 -20.45 -10.50
C VAL A 115 -35.43 -21.38 -11.66
N ILE A 116 -34.16 -21.53 -12.00
CA ILE A 116 -33.70 -22.43 -13.08
C ILE A 116 -33.62 -23.85 -12.51
N THR A 117 -34.36 -24.77 -13.10
CA THR A 117 -34.24 -26.23 -12.87
C THR A 117 -33.82 -26.93 -14.16
N VAL A 118 -33.28 -28.14 -14.08
CA VAL A 118 -32.89 -28.92 -15.26
C VAL A 118 -34.10 -29.22 -16.14
N ASP A 119 -35.23 -29.57 -15.52
CA ASP A 119 -36.47 -29.90 -16.24
C ASP A 119 -37.04 -28.69 -16.99
N ASP A 120 -36.98 -27.50 -16.36
CA ASP A 120 -37.48 -26.27 -16.98
C ASP A 120 -36.54 -25.75 -18.06
N ALA A 121 -35.24 -25.80 -17.83
CA ALA A 121 -34.22 -25.33 -18.80
C ALA A 121 -34.25 -26.13 -20.12
N ASN A 122 -34.71 -27.37 -20.07
CA ASN A 122 -34.90 -28.21 -21.27
C ASN A 122 -36.17 -27.89 -22.05
N LYS A 123 -37.12 -27.10 -21.50
CA LYS A 123 -38.33 -26.69 -22.21
C LYS A 123 -38.03 -25.52 -23.14
N TRP A 124 -38.42 -25.65 -24.40
CA TRP A 124 -38.16 -24.62 -25.43
C TRP A 124 -38.68 -23.21 -25.07
N GLU A 125 -39.78 -23.12 -24.32
CA GLU A 125 -40.44 -21.87 -23.98
C GLU A 125 -39.99 -21.26 -22.65
N PHE A 126 -39.10 -21.91 -21.91
CA PHE A 126 -38.72 -21.48 -20.58
C PHE A 126 -38.00 -20.10 -20.61
N PHE A 127 -36.89 -20.01 -21.36
CA PHE A 127 -36.17 -18.75 -21.46
C PHE A 127 -36.85 -17.79 -22.45
N GLN A 128 -37.14 -16.58 -22.01
CA GLN A 128 -37.82 -15.55 -22.77
C GLN A 128 -37.11 -14.21 -22.68
N SER A 129 -37.11 -13.42 -23.75
CA SER A 129 -36.54 -12.07 -23.81
C SER A 129 -37.15 -11.17 -22.73
N GLY A 130 -36.28 -10.41 -22.05
CA GLY A 130 -36.67 -9.43 -21.01
C GLY A 130 -37.10 -10.04 -19.67
N LYS A 131 -37.04 -11.36 -19.49
CA LYS A 131 -37.34 -12.04 -18.23
C LYS A 131 -36.07 -12.26 -17.40
N ALA A 132 -36.25 -12.43 -16.08
CA ALA A 132 -35.21 -12.74 -15.14
C ALA A 132 -35.30 -14.19 -14.65
N TYR A 133 -34.16 -14.83 -14.51
CA TYR A 133 -33.97 -16.21 -14.07
C TYR A 133 -32.87 -16.29 -13.05
N ILE A 134 -32.99 -17.18 -12.06
CA ILE A 134 -32.04 -17.25 -10.95
C ILE A 134 -31.61 -18.68 -10.65
N ILE A 135 -30.32 -18.84 -10.37
CA ILE A 135 -29.75 -19.95 -9.61
C ILE A 135 -29.57 -19.43 -8.18
N PRO A 136 -30.43 -19.86 -7.23
CA PRO A 136 -30.46 -19.31 -5.89
C PRO A 136 -29.18 -19.59 -5.09
N GLU A 137 -28.94 -18.79 -4.06
CA GLU A 137 -27.86 -19.02 -3.08
C GLU A 137 -27.90 -20.45 -2.52
N ALA A 138 -26.74 -20.98 -2.18
CA ALA A 138 -26.53 -22.32 -1.64
C ALA A 138 -27.05 -23.47 -2.53
N THR A 139 -27.44 -23.20 -3.79
CA THR A 139 -27.85 -24.24 -4.75
C THR A 139 -26.80 -24.46 -5.82
N THR A 140 -26.70 -25.69 -6.32
CA THR A 140 -25.89 -26.03 -7.48
C THR A 140 -26.82 -26.43 -8.63
N TYR A 141 -26.73 -25.65 -9.71
CA TYR A 141 -27.37 -26.00 -10.97
C TYR A 141 -26.36 -26.59 -11.93
N LYS A 142 -26.56 -27.84 -12.35
CA LYS A 142 -25.78 -28.50 -13.42
C LYS A 142 -26.71 -28.69 -14.62
N GLY A 143 -26.55 -27.78 -15.61
CA GLY A 143 -27.46 -27.79 -16.75
C GLY A 143 -27.16 -26.73 -17.79
N PRO A 144 -27.91 -26.70 -18.90
CA PRO A 144 -27.73 -25.78 -20.01
C PRO A 144 -28.43 -24.45 -19.79
N ILE A 145 -27.87 -23.39 -20.39
CA ILE A 145 -28.53 -22.09 -20.66
C ILE A 145 -28.23 -21.78 -22.13
N ASN A 146 -28.98 -22.35 -23.05
CA ASN A 146 -28.54 -22.44 -24.45
C ASN A 146 -29.58 -22.08 -25.52
N LYS A 147 -30.72 -21.48 -25.12
CA LYS A 147 -31.71 -21.09 -26.10
C LYS A 147 -31.32 -19.80 -26.82
N HIS A 148 -31.41 -19.78 -28.12
CA HIS A 148 -31.32 -18.54 -28.90
C HIS A 148 -32.59 -17.72 -28.69
N LEU A 149 -32.42 -16.49 -28.14
CA LEU A 149 -33.53 -15.58 -27.95
C LEU A 149 -33.67 -14.63 -29.16
N ASN A 150 -34.90 -14.32 -29.51
CA ASN A 150 -35.19 -13.36 -30.58
C ASN A 150 -34.75 -11.95 -30.15
N ASP A 151 -34.72 -11.04 -31.15
CA ASP A 151 -34.40 -9.64 -30.89
C ASP A 151 -35.36 -9.02 -29.86
N GLY A 152 -34.80 -8.28 -28.90
CA GLY A 152 -35.53 -7.67 -27.80
C GLY A 152 -34.58 -7.36 -26.63
N LYS A 153 -35.17 -7.10 -25.45
CA LYS A 153 -34.36 -6.96 -24.23
C LYS A 153 -33.74 -8.30 -23.84
N PRO A 154 -32.47 -8.33 -23.43
CA PRO A 154 -31.81 -9.56 -22.98
C PRO A 154 -32.59 -10.22 -21.83
N ALA A 155 -32.59 -11.55 -21.77
CA ALA A 155 -32.96 -12.25 -20.56
C ALA A 155 -31.82 -12.11 -19.55
N THR A 156 -32.16 -11.89 -18.28
CA THR A 156 -31.17 -11.76 -17.21
C THR A 156 -31.03 -13.08 -16.49
N ILE A 157 -29.83 -13.66 -16.50
CA ILE A 157 -29.48 -14.87 -15.75
C ILE A 157 -28.72 -14.46 -14.49
N ILE A 158 -29.33 -14.63 -13.33
CA ILE A 158 -28.80 -14.26 -12.03
C ILE A 158 -28.17 -15.52 -11.39
N ILE A 159 -26.86 -15.48 -11.16
CA ILE A 159 -26.13 -16.57 -10.55
C ILE A 159 -25.76 -16.13 -9.13
N ALA A 160 -26.58 -16.50 -8.15
CA ALA A 160 -26.33 -16.29 -6.74
C ALA A 160 -25.79 -17.58 -6.06
N GLY A 161 -26.03 -18.75 -6.65
CA GLY A 161 -25.48 -20.04 -6.28
C GLY A 161 -24.39 -20.49 -7.25
N LYS A 162 -24.22 -21.81 -7.40
CA LYS A 162 -23.21 -22.39 -8.30
C LYS A 162 -23.84 -22.91 -9.60
N TRP A 163 -23.29 -22.46 -10.72
CA TRP A 163 -23.61 -23.00 -12.03
C TRP A 163 -22.46 -23.83 -12.60
N ILE A 164 -22.77 -25.09 -13.00
CA ILE A 164 -21.87 -25.96 -13.73
C ILE A 164 -22.50 -26.15 -15.12
N PRO A 165 -22.01 -25.47 -16.16
CA PRO A 165 -22.55 -25.56 -17.51
C PRO A 165 -22.45 -27.00 -18.06
N THR A 166 -23.50 -27.47 -18.75
CA THR A 166 -23.47 -28.73 -19.51
C THR A 166 -23.57 -28.50 -21.01
N ASN A 167 -24.13 -27.37 -21.43
CA ASN A 167 -23.97 -26.84 -22.78
C ASN A 167 -23.07 -25.60 -22.68
N MET A 168 -22.06 -25.56 -23.50
CA MET A 168 -20.97 -24.59 -23.42
C MET A 168 -21.25 -23.30 -24.21
N ASP A 169 -22.42 -23.14 -24.81
CA ASP A 169 -22.76 -21.96 -25.60
C ASP A 169 -23.87 -21.14 -24.92
N ILE A 170 -23.54 -19.95 -24.52
CA ILE A 170 -24.53 -18.90 -24.24
C ILE A 170 -24.81 -18.17 -25.55
N GLU A 171 -25.94 -18.57 -26.15
CA GLU A 171 -26.38 -18.03 -27.43
C GLU A 171 -26.84 -16.56 -27.31
N LYS A 172 -27.41 -16.00 -28.35
CA LYS A 172 -27.87 -14.61 -28.43
C LYS A 172 -28.92 -14.24 -27.36
N GLY A 173 -28.74 -13.11 -26.70
CA GLY A 173 -29.77 -12.41 -25.95
C GLY A 173 -29.75 -12.60 -24.43
N TYR A 174 -28.60 -12.84 -23.83
CA TYR A 174 -28.49 -12.99 -22.37
C TYR A 174 -27.55 -11.97 -21.73
N ASP A 175 -27.95 -11.47 -20.57
CA ASP A 175 -27.08 -10.86 -19.58
C ASP A 175 -26.83 -11.90 -18.47
N VAL A 176 -25.63 -12.46 -18.43
CA VAL A 176 -25.20 -13.42 -17.39
C VAL A 176 -24.56 -12.63 -16.25
N CYS A 177 -25.20 -12.64 -15.09
CA CYS A 177 -24.88 -11.81 -13.93
C CYS A 177 -24.47 -12.68 -12.75
N VAL A 178 -23.18 -12.71 -12.43
CA VAL A 178 -22.65 -13.46 -11.29
C VAL A 178 -22.61 -12.55 -10.07
N MET A 179 -23.47 -12.86 -9.10
CA MET A 179 -23.66 -12.05 -7.90
C MET A 179 -22.64 -12.40 -6.82
N ASN A 180 -22.63 -11.61 -5.73
CA ASN A 180 -21.86 -11.94 -4.54
C ASN A 180 -22.20 -13.36 -4.03
N GLY A 181 -21.17 -14.21 -3.85
CA GLY A 181 -21.34 -15.63 -3.50
C GLY A 181 -21.71 -16.54 -4.66
N GLY A 182 -22.06 -16.00 -5.83
CA GLY A 182 -22.34 -16.77 -7.04
C GLY A 182 -21.07 -17.28 -7.72
N GLU A 183 -21.15 -18.45 -8.33
CA GLU A 183 -20.02 -19.09 -9.02
C GLU A 183 -20.43 -19.71 -10.35
N ILE A 184 -19.64 -19.48 -11.39
CA ILE A 184 -19.61 -20.31 -12.61
C ILE A 184 -18.39 -21.20 -12.54
N SER A 185 -18.58 -22.53 -12.57
CA SER A 185 -17.51 -23.52 -12.55
C SER A 185 -17.49 -24.28 -13.89
N ILE A 186 -16.52 -23.97 -14.73
CA ILE A 186 -16.39 -24.55 -16.07
C ILE A 186 -15.60 -25.85 -15.94
N PRO A 187 -16.16 -27.02 -16.37
CA PRO A 187 -15.44 -28.30 -16.27
C PRO A 187 -14.19 -28.34 -17.15
N ASP A 188 -13.25 -29.21 -16.77
CA ASP A 188 -12.01 -29.46 -17.51
C ASP A 188 -12.29 -29.86 -18.96
N ASN A 189 -11.43 -29.45 -19.88
CA ASN A 189 -11.51 -29.65 -21.31
C ASN A 189 -12.80 -29.06 -21.96
N GLN A 190 -13.43 -28.09 -21.31
CA GLN A 190 -14.63 -27.43 -21.82
C GLN A 190 -14.39 -25.92 -22.04
N THR A 191 -15.13 -25.36 -22.99
CA THR A 191 -15.09 -23.93 -23.30
C THR A 191 -16.49 -23.34 -23.14
N LEU A 192 -16.67 -22.39 -22.23
CA LEU A 192 -17.91 -21.61 -22.15
C LEU A 192 -17.82 -20.43 -23.12
N SER A 193 -18.62 -20.47 -24.18
CA SER A 193 -18.68 -19.40 -25.18
C SER A 193 -19.81 -18.42 -24.89
N ILE A 194 -19.49 -17.15 -24.74
CA ILE A 194 -20.48 -16.07 -24.66
C ILE A 194 -20.64 -15.45 -26.07
N LYS A 195 -21.76 -15.74 -26.71
CA LYS A 195 -21.96 -15.48 -28.15
C LYS A 195 -22.84 -14.27 -28.44
N ASN A 196 -22.70 -13.73 -29.63
CA ASN A 196 -23.55 -12.70 -30.22
C ASN A 196 -23.73 -11.51 -29.24
N ASN A 197 -24.99 -11.11 -28.97
CA ASN A 197 -25.29 -9.99 -28.09
C ASN A 197 -25.45 -10.38 -26.61
N SER A 198 -24.95 -11.55 -26.19
CA SER A 198 -24.92 -11.93 -24.78
C SER A 198 -23.70 -11.30 -24.09
N ARG A 199 -23.83 -11.01 -22.80
CA ARG A 199 -22.80 -10.32 -22.03
C ARG A 199 -22.57 -11.01 -20.70
N LEU A 200 -21.36 -10.89 -20.15
CA LEU A 200 -20.98 -11.43 -18.85
C LEU A 200 -20.67 -10.25 -17.89
N PHE A 201 -21.37 -10.24 -16.77
CA PHE A 201 -21.15 -9.31 -15.68
C PHE A 201 -20.85 -10.09 -14.40
N ILE A 202 -19.68 -9.87 -13.83
CA ILE A 202 -19.28 -10.49 -12.57
C ILE A 202 -19.17 -9.34 -11.55
N TYR A 203 -20.07 -9.34 -10.59
CA TYR A 203 -20.10 -8.32 -9.54
C TYR A 203 -19.17 -8.71 -8.40
N LYS A 204 -18.93 -7.79 -7.49
CA LYS A 204 -18.06 -7.98 -6.34
C LYS A 204 -18.47 -9.22 -5.54
N GLY A 205 -17.49 -10.11 -5.29
CA GLY A 205 -17.71 -11.39 -4.60
C GLY A 205 -18.27 -12.51 -5.47
N GLY A 206 -18.59 -12.26 -6.77
CA GLY A 206 -18.87 -13.28 -7.76
C GLY A 206 -17.58 -13.94 -8.26
N LYS A 207 -17.67 -15.21 -8.64
CA LYS A 207 -16.52 -16.00 -9.12
C LYS A 207 -16.81 -16.72 -10.42
N VAL A 208 -15.82 -16.74 -11.31
CA VAL A 208 -15.80 -17.62 -12.49
C VAL A 208 -14.48 -18.38 -12.48
N SER A 209 -14.56 -19.72 -12.57
CA SER A 209 -13.35 -20.56 -12.55
C SER A 209 -13.46 -21.73 -13.49
N GLY A 210 -12.34 -22.31 -13.89
CA GLY A 210 -12.21 -23.53 -14.68
C GLY A 210 -11.41 -23.35 -15.96
N GLU A 211 -11.73 -24.14 -16.98
CA GLU A 211 -10.87 -24.30 -18.14
C GLU A 211 -10.82 -23.04 -19.03
N LYS A 212 -11.93 -22.69 -19.68
CA LYS A 212 -11.89 -21.68 -20.74
C LYS A 212 -13.15 -20.88 -20.93
N ILE A 213 -12.98 -19.58 -21.16
CA ILE A 213 -14.03 -18.70 -21.70
C ILE A 213 -13.62 -18.18 -23.08
N ASP A 214 -14.57 -18.27 -24.04
CA ASP A 214 -14.51 -17.57 -25.32
C ASP A 214 -15.54 -16.45 -25.36
N LEU A 215 -15.09 -15.22 -25.43
CA LEU A 215 -15.94 -14.05 -25.64
C LEU A 215 -16.05 -13.77 -27.14
N THR A 216 -17.12 -14.27 -27.73
CA THR A 216 -17.48 -14.13 -29.14
C THR A 216 -18.73 -13.28 -29.35
N ASN A 217 -19.05 -12.43 -28.38
CA ASN A 217 -20.18 -11.53 -28.37
C ASN A 217 -19.91 -10.31 -29.27
N GLY A 218 -20.35 -10.36 -30.47
CA GLY A 218 -19.90 -9.64 -31.63
C GLY A 218 -20.62 -8.37 -32.02
N SER A 219 -20.77 -7.36 -31.20
CA SER A 219 -21.11 -6.03 -31.68
C SER A 219 -20.12 -5.00 -31.18
N ALA A 220 -19.61 -4.15 -32.06
CA ALA A 220 -18.75 -3.05 -31.68
C ALA A 220 -19.41 -2.19 -30.59
N GLY A 221 -18.71 -1.96 -29.49
CA GLY A 221 -19.21 -1.19 -28.34
C GLY A 221 -19.81 -2.01 -27.21
N GLN A 222 -19.91 -3.33 -27.32
CA GLN A 222 -20.28 -4.19 -26.20
C GLN A 222 -19.07 -4.53 -25.35
N TYR A 223 -19.26 -4.61 -24.03
CA TYR A 223 -18.22 -5.03 -23.12
C TYR A 223 -18.71 -6.02 -22.08
N ASN A 224 -17.78 -6.87 -21.65
CA ASN A 224 -17.93 -7.76 -20.52
C ASN A 224 -17.24 -7.12 -19.32
N TYR A 225 -17.79 -7.31 -18.13
CA TYR A 225 -17.39 -6.59 -16.93
C TYR A 225 -17.06 -7.55 -15.79
N ASN A 226 -15.91 -7.35 -15.15
CA ASN A 226 -15.51 -8.08 -13.96
C ASN A 226 -15.13 -7.13 -12.81
N ALA A 227 -15.89 -7.21 -11.72
CA ALA A 227 -15.55 -6.64 -10.41
C ALA A 227 -15.36 -7.71 -9.34
N GLY A 228 -15.53 -9.00 -9.71
CA GLY A 228 -15.33 -10.18 -8.87
C GLY A 228 -13.98 -10.85 -9.13
N THR A 229 -13.98 -12.17 -9.17
CA THR A 229 -12.78 -12.99 -9.37
C THR A 229 -12.93 -13.92 -10.57
N ILE A 230 -11.94 -13.93 -11.44
CA ILE A 230 -11.79 -14.89 -12.54
C ILE A 230 -10.51 -15.69 -12.34
N GLU A 231 -10.63 -17.01 -12.41
CA GLU A 231 -9.52 -17.98 -12.36
C GLU A 231 -9.70 -19.01 -13.48
N LEU A 232 -9.01 -18.87 -14.60
CA LEU A 232 -9.16 -19.71 -15.79
C LEU A 232 -7.81 -20.14 -16.35
N GLU A 233 -7.77 -21.29 -17.01
CA GLU A 233 -6.63 -21.63 -17.85
C GLU A 233 -6.58 -20.73 -19.10
N ASN A 234 -7.73 -20.45 -19.73
CA ASN A 234 -7.76 -19.65 -20.95
C ASN A 234 -8.88 -18.61 -20.96
N LEU A 235 -8.55 -17.37 -21.30
CA LEU A 235 -9.50 -16.29 -21.62
C LEU A 235 -9.26 -15.81 -23.05
N ASN A 236 -10.22 -16.05 -23.93
CA ASN A 236 -10.17 -15.58 -25.31
C ASN A 236 -11.15 -14.46 -25.55
N ILE A 237 -10.70 -13.40 -26.21
CA ILE A 237 -11.53 -12.27 -26.62
C ILE A 237 -11.36 -12.15 -28.15
N SER A 238 -12.33 -12.63 -28.92
CA SER A 238 -12.14 -12.88 -30.34
C SER A 238 -13.04 -12.11 -31.27
N THR A 239 -14.00 -11.34 -30.77
CA THR A 239 -14.88 -10.56 -31.67
C THR A 239 -14.41 -9.13 -31.85
N PRO A 240 -14.34 -8.60 -33.09
CA PRO A 240 -13.94 -7.23 -33.36
C PRO A 240 -14.75 -6.19 -32.56
N GLY A 241 -14.04 -5.30 -31.86
CA GLY A 241 -14.64 -4.23 -31.06
C GLY A 241 -15.17 -4.65 -29.67
N CYS A 242 -15.05 -5.92 -29.30
CA CYS A 242 -15.36 -6.37 -27.95
C CYS A 242 -14.34 -5.85 -26.95
N THR A 243 -14.80 -5.37 -25.81
CA THR A 243 -13.97 -4.98 -24.67
C THR A 243 -14.24 -5.90 -23.49
N PHE A 244 -13.17 -6.38 -22.86
CA PHE A 244 -13.24 -6.97 -21.54
C PHE A 244 -12.67 -5.97 -20.54
N TYR A 245 -13.48 -5.57 -19.58
CA TYR A 245 -13.11 -4.62 -18.53
C TYR A 245 -12.98 -5.33 -17.19
N ASN A 246 -11.83 -5.21 -16.58
CA ASN A 246 -11.54 -5.74 -15.25
C ASN A 246 -11.30 -4.62 -14.25
N CYS A 247 -12.11 -4.57 -13.19
CA CYS A 247 -11.84 -3.79 -11.97
C CYS A 247 -11.79 -4.67 -10.71
N GLY A 248 -11.87 -6.00 -10.87
CA GLY A 248 -11.68 -7.01 -9.85
C GLY A 248 -10.33 -7.73 -9.97
N THR A 249 -10.34 -9.04 -9.81
CA THR A 249 -9.16 -9.90 -9.96
C THR A 249 -9.32 -10.83 -11.14
N VAL A 250 -8.28 -10.91 -11.98
CA VAL A 250 -8.17 -11.90 -13.07
C VAL A 250 -6.87 -12.65 -12.90
N LYS A 251 -6.95 -13.97 -12.87
CA LYS A 251 -5.81 -14.88 -12.96
C LYS A 251 -6.06 -15.84 -14.09
N VAL A 252 -5.19 -15.85 -15.10
CA VAL A 252 -5.33 -16.73 -16.28
C VAL A 252 -3.96 -17.21 -16.73
N ASP A 253 -3.89 -18.49 -17.13
CA ASP A 253 -2.66 -19.00 -17.72
C ASP A 253 -2.47 -18.40 -19.12
N LYS A 254 -3.54 -18.32 -19.93
CA LYS A 254 -3.46 -17.76 -21.28
C LYS A 254 -4.52 -16.68 -21.54
N LEU A 255 -4.05 -15.51 -21.95
CA LEU A 255 -4.90 -14.45 -22.48
C LEU A 255 -4.69 -14.28 -23.98
N ASN A 256 -5.73 -14.57 -24.77
CA ASN A 256 -5.69 -14.42 -26.23
C ASN A 256 -6.63 -13.30 -26.70
N ILE A 257 -6.10 -12.34 -27.44
CA ILE A 257 -6.88 -11.24 -28.04
C ILE A 257 -6.60 -11.19 -29.53
N ASN A 258 -7.50 -11.74 -30.34
CA ASN A 258 -7.17 -12.13 -31.73
C ASN A 258 -7.68 -11.17 -32.83
N ASN A 259 -8.46 -10.13 -32.51
CA ASN A 259 -9.08 -9.30 -33.53
C ASN A 259 -8.88 -7.79 -33.30
N ARG A 260 -8.79 -7.04 -34.39
CA ARG A 260 -8.62 -5.58 -34.33
C ARG A 260 -9.79 -4.89 -33.60
N GLY A 261 -9.48 -3.87 -32.79
CA GLY A 261 -10.44 -3.12 -32.02
C GLY A 261 -10.96 -3.83 -30.77
N THR A 262 -10.48 -5.04 -30.50
CA THR A 262 -10.73 -5.77 -29.26
C THR A 262 -9.77 -5.25 -28.20
N LYS A 263 -10.23 -5.17 -26.94
CA LYS A 263 -9.42 -4.68 -25.84
C LYS A 263 -9.59 -5.52 -24.58
N PHE A 264 -8.50 -5.71 -23.87
CA PHE A 264 -8.50 -6.06 -22.46
C PHE A 264 -8.11 -4.80 -21.68
N VAL A 265 -9.01 -4.32 -20.83
CA VAL A 265 -8.80 -3.10 -20.02
C VAL A 265 -8.75 -3.50 -18.56
N ASN A 266 -7.62 -3.32 -17.93
CA ASN A 266 -7.39 -3.62 -16.52
C ASN A 266 -7.38 -2.34 -15.67
N GLN A 267 -8.29 -2.27 -14.72
CA GLN A 267 -8.33 -1.28 -13.65
C GLN A 267 -8.33 -1.95 -12.26
N GLY A 268 -8.05 -3.24 -12.21
CA GLY A 268 -7.93 -4.06 -11.02
C GLY A 268 -6.59 -4.78 -10.96
N LYS A 269 -6.58 -5.98 -10.42
CA LYS A 269 -5.41 -6.86 -10.39
C LYS A 269 -5.52 -7.93 -11.47
N THR A 270 -4.49 -8.07 -12.28
CA THR A 270 -4.43 -9.11 -13.32
C THR A 270 -3.09 -9.83 -13.28
N GLU A 271 -3.14 -11.17 -13.27
CA GLU A 271 -2.00 -12.08 -13.35
C GLU A 271 -2.18 -12.99 -14.57
N ILE A 272 -1.20 -13.05 -15.47
CA ILE A 272 -1.24 -13.80 -16.72
C ILE A 272 0.08 -14.55 -16.88
N GLU A 273 0.04 -15.85 -17.16
CA GLU A 273 1.26 -16.58 -17.50
C GLU A 273 1.68 -16.26 -18.95
N GLU A 274 0.80 -16.40 -19.93
CA GLU A 274 1.14 -16.19 -21.33
C GLU A 274 0.11 -15.30 -22.05
N THR A 275 0.58 -14.28 -22.78
CA THR A 275 -0.28 -13.49 -23.64
C THR A 275 0.02 -13.75 -25.11
N TYR A 276 -1.04 -13.80 -25.92
CA TYR A 276 -0.95 -13.60 -27.35
C TYR A 276 -1.98 -12.56 -27.78
N THR A 277 -1.51 -11.38 -28.21
CA THR A 277 -2.42 -10.30 -28.59
C THR A 277 -2.01 -9.63 -29.92
N GLN A 278 -2.98 -9.53 -30.82
CA GLN A 278 -2.87 -8.75 -32.06
C GLN A 278 -3.44 -7.34 -31.94
N THR A 279 -3.70 -6.89 -30.73
CA THR A 279 -4.33 -5.61 -30.43
C THR A 279 -3.79 -5.03 -29.13
N THR A 280 -4.60 -4.41 -28.32
CA THR A 280 -4.17 -3.61 -27.17
C THR A 280 -4.55 -4.26 -25.85
N ILE A 281 -3.57 -4.36 -24.93
CA ILE A 281 -3.81 -4.47 -23.49
C ILE A 281 -3.66 -3.07 -22.89
N GLU A 282 -4.70 -2.61 -22.21
CA GLU A 282 -4.68 -1.35 -21.46
C GLU A 282 -4.62 -1.67 -19.96
N ASN A 283 -3.58 -1.21 -19.28
CA ASN A 283 -3.42 -1.39 -17.83
C ASN A 283 -3.46 -0.04 -17.10
N GLY A 284 -4.42 0.14 -16.23
CA GLY A 284 -4.55 1.31 -15.36
C GLY A 284 -4.34 1.00 -13.88
N CYS A 285 -3.95 -0.24 -13.49
CA CYS A 285 -3.65 -0.57 -12.11
C CYS A 285 -2.50 -1.59 -12.03
N PHE A 286 -2.74 -2.81 -11.63
CA PHE A 286 -1.70 -3.80 -11.37
C PHE A 286 -1.77 -4.96 -12.37
N LEU A 287 -0.70 -5.17 -13.14
CA LEU A 287 -0.61 -6.24 -14.13
C LEU A 287 0.72 -6.98 -14.00
N THR A 288 0.67 -8.30 -13.90
CA THR A 288 1.84 -9.17 -14.06
C THR A 288 1.64 -10.13 -15.22
N VAL A 289 2.67 -10.32 -16.02
CA VAL A 289 2.69 -11.22 -17.17
C VAL A 289 4.01 -11.97 -17.18
N GLU A 290 3.97 -13.30 -17.18
CA GLU A 290 5.22 -14.07 -17.31
C GLU A 290 5.75 -13.95 -18.75
N LYS A 291 4.94 -14.28 -19.76
CA LYS A 291 5.34 -14.19 -21.18
C LYS A 291 4.45 -13.24 -21.98
N PHE A 292 5.01 -12.11 -22.36
CA PHE A 292 4.30 -11.14 -23.18
C PHE A 292 4.65 -11.27 -24.66
N THR A 293 3.62 -11.57 -25.48
CA THR A 293 3.69 -11.51 -26.94
C THR A 293 2.54 -10.65 -27.45
N GLY A 294 2.83 -9.43 -27.90
CA GLY A 294 1.78 -8.49 -28.28
C GLY A 294 2.25 -7.34 -29.19
N LEU A 295 1.28 -6.62 -29.77
CA LEU A 295 1.51 -5.46 -30.65
C LEU A 295 1.40 -4.12 -29.94
N SER A 296 0.59 -4.02 -28.88
CA SER A 296 0.35 -2.76 -28.20
C SER A 296 0.08 -2.98 -26.70
N LEU A 297 0.77 -2.19 -25.90
CA LEU A 297 0.59 -2.12 -24.45
C LEU A 297 0.41 -0.65 -24.07
N VAL A 298 -0.73 -0.33 -23.47
CA VAL A 298 -1.03 1.01 -22.98
C VAL A 298 -1.08 0.98 -21.46
N LEU A 299 -0.14 1.65 -20.85
CA LEU A 299 -0.03 1.78 -19.40
C LEU A 299 -0.52 3.17 -19.02
N GLY A 300 -1.52 3.22 -18.17
CA GLY A 300 -2.10 4.47 -17.70
C GLY A 300 -1.26 5.15 -16.62
N ASP A 301 -1.78 6.26 -16.08
CA ASP A 301 -1.11 6.96 -14.99
C ASP A 301 -1.17 6.15 -13.69
N ASN A 302 -0.14 6.21 -12.86
CA ASN A 302 -0.05 5.61 -11.55
C ASN A 302 -0.34 4.09 -11.56
N CYS A 303 0.23 3.34 -12.49
CA CYS A 303 0.05 1.89 -12.57
C CYS A 303 1.40 1.15 -12.56
N TYR A 304 1.32 -0.12 -12.21
CA TYR A 304 2.45 -1.05 -12.20
C TYR A 304 2.22 -2.17 -13.21
N THR A 305 3.26 -2.46 -13.99
CA THR A 305 3.29 -3.62 -14.88
C THR A 305 4.61 -4.33 -14.73
N LYS A 306 4.57 -5.63 -14.45
CA LYS A 306 5.73 -6.52 -14.46
C LYS A 306 5.59 -7.52 -15.60
N ILE A 307 6.66 -7.69 -16.37
CA ILE A 307 6.76 -8.68 -17.45
C ILE A 307 8.07 -9.45 -17.25
N GLU A 308 7.98 -10.78 -17.11
CA GLU A 308 9.18 -11.60 -16.95
C GLU A 308 9.88 -11.79 -18.29
N GLU A 309 9.19 -12.33 -19.31
CA GLU A 309 9.71 -12.45 -20.67
C GLU A 309 8.98 -11.47 -21.60
N PHE A 310 9.61 -10.35 -21.93
CA PHE A 310 9.11 -9.40 -22.92
C PHE A 310 9.61 -9.79 -24.32
N ASN A 311 8.73 -10.43 -25.10
CA ASN A 311 9.00 -10.88 -26.46
C ASN A 311 7.94 -10.33 -27.42
N PRO A 312 7.91 -9.02 -27.66
CA PRO A 312 6.85 -8.38 -28.42
C PRO A 312 6.91 -8.78 -29.91
N GLN A 313 5.80 -8.59 -30.59
CA GLN A 313 5.75 -8.73 -32.04
C GLN A 313 6.54 -7.61 -32.72
N TRP A 314 6.84 -7.77 -33.99
CA TRP A 314 7.51 -6.73 -34.75
C TRP A 314 6.66 -5.45 -34.85
N ASP A 315 7.25 -4.30 -34.53
CA ASP A 315 6.61 -2.97 -34.54
C ASP A 315 5.63 -2.74 -33.35
N THR A 316 6.02 -3.18 -32.17
CA THR A 316 5.24 -3.00 -30.93
C THR A 316 5.32 -1.58 -30.39
N GLU A 317 4.17 -1.05 -29.95
CA GLU A 317 4.07 0.23 -29.24
C GLU A 317 3.76 0.01 -27.78
N VAL A 318 4.55 0.65 -26.91
CA VAL A 318 4.33 0.71 -25.45
C VAL A 318 4.11 2.17 -25.06
N SER A 319 2.87 2.51 -24.74
CA SER A 319 2.52 3.85 -24.26
C SER A 319 2.55 3.88 -22.74
N LEU A 320 3.17 4.91 -22.16
CA LEU A 320 3.44 5.05 -20.72
C LEU A 320 2.78 6.33 -20.20
N GLY A 321 1.86 6.19 -19.26
CA GLY A 321 1.27 7.29 -18.51
C GLY A 321 2.24 7.89 -17.47
N ALA A 322 1.79 8.93 -16.80
CA ALA A 322 2.55 9.56 -15.73
C ALA A 322 2.69 8.64 -14.51
N ASN A 323 3.83 8.68 -13.84
CA ASN A 323 4.09 7.90 -12.61
C ASN A 323 3.85 6.38 -12.79
N THR A 324 4.12 5.86 -13.98
CA THR A 324 3.93 4.46 -14.34
C THR A 324 5.24 3.73 -14.22
N ILE A 325 5.19 2.50 -13.68
CA ILE A 325 6.33 1.59 -13.61
C ILE A 325 6.08 0.40 -14.54
N LEU A 326 7.03 0.17 -15.44
CA LEU A 326 7.13 -1.05 -16.24
C LEU A 326 8.44 -1.77 -15.89
N THR A 327 8.35 -2.94 -15.28
CA THR A 327 9.50 -3.80 -15.01
C THR A 327 9.55 -4.93 -16.02
N ILE A 328 10.71 -5.14 -16.66
CA ILE A 328 10.98 -6.20 -17.61
C ILE A 328 12.18 -7.00 -17.08
N GLU A 329 11.99 -8.28 -16.76
CA GLU A 329 13.12 -9.11 -16.31
C GLU A 329 13.99 -9.52 -17.49
N GLU A 330 13.42 -10.11 -18.55
CA GLU A 330 14.13 -10.47 -19.76
C GLU A 330 13.51 -9.79 -20.99
N GLY A 331 14.24 -8.89 -21.63
CA GLY A 331 13.72 -8.11 -22.75
C GLY A 331 14.31 -8.45 -24.12
N LYS A 332 13.45 -8.76 -25.10
CA LYS A 332 13.81 -8.76 -26.53
C LYS A 332 13.16 -7.54 -27.18
N PHE A 333 13.99 -6.65 -27.68
CA PHE A 333 13.54 -5.40 -28.29
C PHE A 333 13.79 -5.47 -29.80
N GLY A 334 12.75 -5.87 -30.55
CA GLY A 334 12.74 -5.81 -31.99
C GLY A 334 12.55 -4.37 -32.47
N LYS A 335 11.54 -4.10 -33.29
CA LYS A 335 11.11 -2.73 -33.56
C LYS A 335 10.10 -2.31 -32.49
N THR A 336 10.60 -1.72 -31.39
CA THR A 336 9.80 -1.34 -30.23
C THR A 336 9.79 0.18 -30.05
N ARG A 337 8.61 0.77 -29.87
CA ARG A 337 8.42 2.19 -29.62
C ARG A 337 7.87 2.42 -28.21
N PHE A 338 8.61 3.15 -27.39
CA PHE A 338 8.14 3.62 -26.10
C PHE A 338 7.67 5.07 -26.23
N LYS A 339 6.45 5.35 -25.78
CA LYS A 339 5.84 6.67 -25.82
C LYS A 339 5.42 7.10 -24.43
N GLY A 340 6.23 7.95 -23.80
CA GLY A 340 5.90 8.61 -22.54
C GLY A 340 5.13 9.91 -22.74
N THR A 341 4.65 10.47 -21.65
CA THR A 341 4.04 11.80 -21.59
C THR A 341 5.10 12.86 -21.26
N ALA A 342 4.68 14.11 -21.04
CA ALA A 342 5.56 15.15 -20.49
C ALA A 342 5.89 14.95 -19.01
N LYS A 343 5.14 14.08 -18.31
CA LYS A 343 5.41 13.68 -16.92
C LYS A 343 6.22 12.38 -16.89
N PRO A 344 7.03 12.16 -15.84
CA PRO A 344 7.94 11.02 -15.79
C PRO A 344 7.21 9.68 -15.72
N SER A 345 7.79 8.68 -16.37
CA SER A 345 7.47 7.26 -16.25
C SER A 345 8.77 6.46 -16.14
N LEU A 346 8.74 5.31 -15.51
CA LEU A 346 9.91 4.48 -15.23
C LEU A 346 9.82 3.13 -15.92
N VAL A 347 10.86 2.78 -16.68
CA VAL A 347 11.04 1.46 -17.31
C VAL A 347 12.28 0.80 -16.70
N LYS A 348 12.10 -0.29 -15.97
CA LYS A 348 13.17 -1.07 -15.36
C LYS A 348 13.45 -2.32 -16.20
N ILE A 349 14.71 -2.56 -16.57
CA ILE A 349 15.11 -3.72 -17.38
C ILE A 349 16.24 -4.44 -16.65
N GLU A 350 15.98 -5.71 -16.27
CA GLU A 350 17.01 -6.50 -15.59
C GLU A 350 18.02 -7.07 -16.58
N GLU A 351 17.57 -7.78 -17.60
CA GLU A 351 18.43 -8.38 -18.63
C GLU A 351 17.96 -8.02 -20.04
N ILE A 352 18.89 -7.58 -20.87
CA ILE A 352 18.66 -7.34 -22.31
C ILE A 352 19.08 -8.58 -23.09
N LYS A 353 18.11 -9.36 -23.59
CA LYS A 353 18.36 -10.56 -24.41
C LYS A 353 18.70 -10.22 -25.85
N GLU A 354 17.97 -9.27 -26.43
CA GLU A 354 18.13 -8.86 -27.84
C GLU A 354 17.71 -7.42 -28.04
N VAL A 355 18.46 -6.67 -28.86
CA VAL A 355 18.08 -5.32 -29.29
C VAL A 355 18.33 -5.18 -30.79
N ASN A 356 17.29 -4.79 -31.53
CA ASN A 356 17.43 -4.50 -32.95
C ASN A 356 17.16 -3.02 -33.24
N GLN A 357 15.97 -2.55 -32.94
CA GLN A 357 15.56 -1.18 -33.21
C GLN A 357 14.61 -0.69 -32.08
N MET A 358 14.95 0.44 -31.49
CA MET A 358 14.13 1.07 -30.46
C MET A 358 13.98 2.56 -30.71
N THR A 359 12.82 3.10 -30.34
CA THR A 359 12.60 4.54 -30.22
C THR A 359 11.95 4.84 -28.89
N SER A 360 12.26 6.01 -28.33
CA SER A 360 11.64 6.49 -27.09
C SER A 360 11.36 7.97 -27.21
N GLU A 361 10.19 8.41 -26.81
CA GLU A 361 9.78 9.80 -26.79
C GLU A 361 9.06 10.14 -25.48
N GLY A 362 9.12 11.39 -25.04
CA GLY A 362 8.55 11.84 -23.78
C GLY A 362 9.50 11.63 -22.58
N ALA A 363 9.01 11.91 -21.37
CA ALA A 363 9.78 11.81 -20.13
C ALA A 363 9.87 10.35 -19.63
N VAL A 364 10.57 9.50 -20.39
CA VAL A 364 10.79 8.08 -20.02
C VAL A 364 12.15 7.92 -19.40
N TYR A 365 12.19 7.39 -18.18
CA TYR A 365 13.39 7.05 -17.45
C TYR A 365 13.61 5.54 -17.53
N TYR A 366 14.81 5.13 -17.93
CA TYR A 366 15.21 3.73 -17.99
C TYR A 366 16.18 3.43 -16.86
N GLU A 367 15.90 2.40 -16.09
CA GLU A 367 16.86 1.76 -15.19
C GLU A 367 17.26 0.42 -15.78
N ILE A 368 18.56 0.22 -15.97
CA ILE A 368 19.10 -1.02 -16.54
C ILE A 368 20.06 -1.64 -15.54
N LYS A 369 19.85 -2.92 -15.19
CA LYS A 369 20.64 -3.61 -14.18
C LYS A 369 22.05 -3.92 -14.68
N GLU A 370 22.18 -4.36 -15.93
CA GLU A 370 23.47 -4.61 -16.57
C GLU A 370 23.93 -3.38 -17.36
N HIS A 371 24.87 -2.60 -16.79
CA HIS A 371 25.44 -1.40 -17.45
C HIS A 371 26.65 -1.64 -18.30
N GLU A 372 27.16 -2.86 -18.34
CA GLU A 372 28.37 -3.24 -19.03
C GLU A 372 28.08 -4.37 -20.02
N GLY A 373 28.84 -4.45 -21.07
CA GLY A 373 28.66 -5.48 -22.09
C GLY A 373 28.09 -4.98 -23.41
N ASP A 374 28.11 -5.89 -24.41
CA ASP A 374 27.79 -5.52 -25.80
C ASP A 374 26.29 -5.24 -26.01
N LYS A 375 25.42 -5.94 -25.28
CA LYS A 375 23.96 -5.75 -25.38
C LYS A 375 23.53 -4.39 -24.83
N TYR A 376 24.08 -3.98 -23.70
CA TYR A 376 23.84 -2.64 -23.16
C TYR A 376 24.31 -1.56 -24.13
N LYS A 377 25.53 -1.69 -24.68
CA LYS A 377 26.05 -0.74 -25.68
C LYS A 377 25.17 -0.71 -26.94
N GLN A 378 24.65 -1.87 -27.36
CA GLN A 378 23.73 -1.97 -28.49
C GLN A 378 22.38 -1.32 -28.16
N PHE A 379 21.84 -1.52 -26.95
CA PHE A 379 20.62 -0.86 -26.46
C PHE A 379 20.77 0.67 -26.56
N VAL A 380 21.81 1.23 -25.97
CA VAL A 380 22.09 2.67 -26.02
C VAL A 380 22.24 3.17 -27.46
N LYS A 381 22.92 2.40 -28.32
CA LYS A 381 23.10 2.75 -29.73
C LYS A 381 21.81 2.70 -30.54
N CYS A 382 20.94 1.74 -30.28
CA CYS A 382 19.68 1.55 -31.00
C CYS A 382 18.55 2.43 -30.47
N LEU A 383 18.64 2.91 -29.22
CA LEU A 383 17.66 3.78 -28.63
C LEU A 383 17.72 5.17 -29.26
N THR A 384 16.77 5.48 -30.14
CA THR A 384 16.57 6.85 -30.62
C THR A 384 15.81 7.60 -29.54
N ASN A 385 16.50 8.51 -28.87
CA ASN A 385 16.00 9.17 -27.67
C ASN A 385 15.58 10.62 -27.94
N THR A 386 14.38 10.96 -27.49
CA THR A 386 13.86 12.33 -27.47
C THR A 386 13.23 12.60 -26.11
N GLY A 387 14.00 13.15 -25.16
CA GLY A 387 13.55 13.46 -23.81
C GLY A 387 13.63 12.32 -22.79
N SER A 388 14.14 11.14 -23.18
CA SER A 388 14.33 10.00 -22.25
C SER A 388 15.70 10.05 -21.56
N THR A 389 15.81 9.41 -20.40
CA THR A 389 17.03 9.34 -19.59
C THR A 389 17.35 7.88 -19.27
N ILE A 390 18.64 7.51 -19.27
CA ILE A 390 19.11 6.19 -18.84
C ILE A 390 19.90 6.35 -17.54
N SER A 391 19.53 5.59 -16.53
CA SER A 391 20.16 5.55 -15.21
C SER A 391 20.63 4.14 -14.86
N LYS A 392 21.50 4.01 -13.87
CA LYS A 392 21.76 2.72 -13.24
C LYS A 392 20.54 2.27 -12.45
N TRP A 393 20.50 0.99 -12.15
CA TRP A 393 19.44 0.39 -11.35
C TRP A 393 19.37 1.07 -9.97
N GLY A 394 18.18 1.57 -9.60
CA GLY A 394 17.95 2.30 -8.36
C GLY A 394 18.38 3.78 -8.38
N GLU A 395 18.93 4.30 -9.49
CA GLU A 395 19.41 5.69 -9.58
C GLU A 395 18.49 6.62 -10.38
N SER A 396 17.31 6.17 -10.79
CA SER A 396 16.35 7.05 -11.48
C SER A 396 15.80 8.11 -10.53
N PRO A 397 15.77 9.38 -10.91
CA PRO A 397 15.24 10.46 -10.05
C PRO A 397 13.69 10.48 -9.99
N VAL A 398 13.02 9.52 -10.61
CA VAL A 398 11.55 9.48 -10.67
C VAL A 398 11.00 8.99 -9.35
N VAL A 399 10.22 9.83 -8.67
CA VAL A 399 9.47 9.46 -7.46
C VAL A 399 8.09 8.95 -7.87
N ILE A 400 7.78 7.72 -7.50
CA ILE A 400 6.45 7.11 -7.70
C ILE A 400 6.02 6.53 -6.35
N PRO A 401 4.97 7.08 -5.72
CA PRO A 401 4.50 6.59 -4.42
C PRO A 401 4.09 5.12 -4.47
N GLU A 402 4.33 4.39 -3.37
CA GLU A 402 3.76 3.06 -3.15
C GLU A 402 2.23 3.12 -3.14
N GLY A 403 1.60 2.08 -3.68
CA GLY A 403 0.14 1.99 -3.71
C GLY A 403 -0.37 0.70 -4.33
N ASP A 404 -1.68 0.48 -4.21
CA ASP A 404 -2.32 -0.73 -4.73
C ASP A 404 -2.12 -0.93 -6.24
N CYS A 405 -2.04 0.17 -6.98
CA CYS A 405 -1.83 0.15 -8.42
C CYS A 405 -0.38 0.41 -8.84
N THR A 406 0.47 0.90 -7.96
CA THR A 406 1.90 1.20 -8.22
C THR A 406 2.84 0.18 -7.59
N GLY A 407 2.32 -0.77 -6.80
CA GLY A 407 3.13 -1.72 -6.06
C GLY A 407 4.03 -1.00 -5.05
N GLU A 408 5.30 -1.37 -5.00
CA GLU A 408 6.31 -0.76 -4.10
C GLU A 408 6.71 0.68 -4.53
N GLY A 409 6.17 1.16 -5.66
CA GLY A 409 6.54 2.48 -6.17
C GLY A 409 8.00 2.58 -6.62
N ASN A 410 8.53 3.81 -6.66
CA ASN A 410 9.95 4.10 -6.87
C ASN A 410 10.33 5.38 -6.13
N ASN A 411 11.20 5.25 -5.13
CA ASN A 411 11.68 6.37 -4.32
C ASN A 411 13.20 6.54 -4.52
N PRO A 412 13.61 7.36 -5.50
CA PRO A 412 15.02 7.62 -5.77
C PRO A 412 15.62 8.50 -4.67
N GLY A 413 16.70 8.08 -4.11
CA GLY A 413 17.46 8.77 -3.05
C GLY A 413 17.92 7.85 -1.94
N GLU A 414 17.42 6.65 -1.89
CA GLU A 414 18.01 5.56 -1.12
C GLU A 414 19.03 4.86 -2.01
N GLY A 415 20.31 5.04 -1.73
CA GLY A 415 21.40 4.41 -2.46
C GLY A 415 21.18 2.91 -2.57
N SER A 416 21.47 2.35 -3.75
CA SER A 416 21.24 0.98 -4.18
C SER A 416 21.75 -0.09 -3.19
N GLU A 417 21.02 -0.30 -2.17
CA GLU A 417 20.78 -1.59 -1.53
C GLU A 417 19.29 -1.60 -1.30
N THR A 418 18.57 -2.53 -1.89
CA THR A 418 17.18 -2.80 -1.51
C THR A 418 17.21 -2.98 0.00
N PRO A 419 16.70 -2.06 0.81
CA PRO A 419 16.56 -2.35 2.21
C PRO A 419 15.46 -3.42 2.28
N SER A 420 15.86 -4.67 2.41
CA SER A 420 14.96 -5.72 2.90
C SER A 420 14.73 -5.52 4.40
N GLY A 421 14.50 -4.26 4.80
CA GLY A 421 14.34 -3.83 6.16
C GLY A 421 13.20 -2.81 6.31
N PRO A 422 12.61 -2.71 7.48
CA PRO A 422 11.54 -1.76 7.75
C PRO A 422 12.04 -0.33 7.54
N ILE A 423 11.14 0.54 7.07
CA ILE A 423 11.39 1.98 6.96
C ILE A 423 11.80 2.52 8.34
N PRO A 424 12.96 3.20 8.47
CA PRO A 424 13.36 3.75 9.74
C PRO A 424 12.42 4.88 10.15
N TYR A 425 12.10 4.92 11.43
CA TYR A 425 11.43 6.04 12.05
C TYR A 425 12.47 7.01 12.59
N THR A 426 12.44 8.26 12.17
CA THR A 426 13.32 9.29 12.69
C THR A 426 12.66 10.00 13.87
N TYR A 427 13.24 9.85 15.05
CA TYR A 427 12.86 10.57 16.26
C TYR A 427 13.74 11.79 16.40
N VAL A 428 13.12 12.95 16.50
CA VAL A 428 13.82 14.23 16.62
C VAL A 428 13.32 15.00 17.84
N PHE A 429 14.24 15.63 18.55
CA PHE A 429 13.99 16.22 19.85
C PHE A 429 14.54 17.63 19.97
N GLU A 430 13.84 18.45 20.79
CA GLU A 430 14.23 19.76 21.29
C GLU A 430 14.61 19.71 22.77
N ASP A 431 15.68 20.38 23.17
CA ASP A 431 16.22 20.33 24.53
C ASP A 431 15.81 21.51 25.44
N ASN A 432 14.95 22.40 24.96
CA ASN A 432 14.57 23.61 25.69
C ASN A 432 13.22 23.54 26.43
N PHE A 433 12.58 22.39 26.49
CA PHE A 433 11.31 22.24 27.18
C PHE A 433 11.38 22.81 28.62
N PRO A 434 10.42 23.62 29.11
CA PRO A 434 9.18 24.04 28.43
C PRO A 434 9.26 25.28 27.54
N LEU A 435 10.45 25.80 27.28
CA LEU A 435 10.66 26.96 26.40
C LEU A 435 10.72 26.46 24.93
N VAL A 436 10.22 27.25 24.01
CA VAL A 436 10.11 26.84 22.59
C VAL A 436 11.49 26.70 21.92
N GLY A 437 12.51 27.45 22.33
CA GLY A 437 13.82 27.36 21.70
C GLY A 437 13.83 27.91 20.26
N ASP A 438 14.71 27.38 19.42
CA ASP A 438 14.81 27.68 17.98
C ASP A 438 13.93 26.78 17.12
N TYR A 439 13.44 25.70 17.70
CA TYR A 439 12.42 24.83 17.12
C TYR A 439 12.89 24.19 15.81
N ASP A 440 14.13 23.74 15.80
CA ASP A 440 14.76 23.13 14.63
C ASP A 440 14.84 21.60 14.69
N PHE A 441 14.40 20.98 15.81
CA PHE A 441 14.25 19.53 16.00
C PHE A 441 15.50 18.72 15.61
N ASN A 442 16.67 19.20 15.95
CA ASN A 442 17.93 18.52 15.63
C ASN A 442 18.86 18.34 16.84
N ASP A 443 18.44 18.73 18.04
CA ASP A 443 19.21 18.62 19.28
C ASP A 443 19.67 17.17 19.55
N VAL A 444 18.78 16.21 19.30
CA VAL A 444 19.10 14.76 19.22
C VAL A 444 18.24 14.15 18.14
N VAL A 445 18.88 13.43 17.22
CA VAL A 445 18.21 12.70 16.14
C VAL A 445 18.57 11.23 16.20
N LEU A 446 17.53 10.38 16.28
CA LEU A 446 17.64 8.91 16.30
C LEU A 446 16.87 8.32 15.12
N ASP A 447 17.54 7.57 14.26
CA ASP A 447 16.89 6.72 13.28
C ASP A 447 16.68 5.33 13.86
N VAL A 448 15.45 4.85 13.86
CA VAL A 448 15.06 3.60 14.54
C VAL A 448 14.38 2.66 13.55
N SER A 449 14.91 1.46 13.40
CA SER A 449 14.29 0.38 12.63
C SER A 449 13.88 -0.76 13.54
N ILE A 450 12.73 -1.37 13.29
CA ILE A 450 12.20 -2.49 14.07
C ILE A 450 12.03 -3.69 13.16
N ASN A 451 12.67 -4.80 13.52
CA ASN A 451 12.61 -6.07 12.81
C ASN A 451 12.22 -7.21 13.76
N HIS A 452 11.68 -8.29 13.22
CA HIS A 452 11.27 -9.44 13.99
C HIS A 452 11.88 -10.73 13.42
N ASP A 453 12.61 -11.49 14.26
CA ASP A 453 12.99 -12.84 13.90
C ASP A 453 11.83 -13.79 14.19
N ARG A 454 11.65 -14.76 13.29
CA ARG A 454 10.53 -15.70 13.38
C ARG A 454 11.03 -17.14 13.43
N SER A 455 10.28 -17.98 14.15
CA SER A 455 10.46 -19.43 14.15
C SER A 455 9.92 -20.05 12.86
N SER A 456 10.16 -21.34 12.67
CA SER A 456 9.65 -22.10 11.51
C SER A 456 8.12 -22.16 11.41
N ASP A 457 7.40 -21.95 12.53
CA ASP A 457 5.94 -21.86 12.60
C ASP A 457 5.44 -20.40 12.58
N ASN A 458 6.25 -19.49 12.03
CA ASN A 458 5.97 -18.07 11.79
C ASN A 458 5.72 -17.21 13.04
N LYS A 459 6.05 -17.70 14.24
CA LYS A 459 5.91 -16.93 15.47
C LYS A 459 7.13 -16.06 15.71
N ILE A 460 6.90 -14.82 16.15
CA ILE A 460 7.97 -13.91 16.51
C ILE A 460 8.65 -14.43 17.78
N THR A 461 9.96 -14.63 17.68
CA THR A 461 10.84 -15.07 18.76
C THR A 461 11.68 -13.94 19.32
N THR A 462 12.04 -12.97 18.50
CA THR A 462 12.89 -11.84 18.87
C THR A 462 12.41 -10.57 18.17
N THR A 463 12.38 -9.47 18.91
CA THR A 463 12.23 -8.13 18.34
C THR A 463 13.58 -7.45 18.34
N ASN A 464 14.07 -7.07 17.16
CA ASN A 464 15.31 -6.35 16.94
C ASN A 464 14.99 -4.87 16.75
N ILE A 465 15.65 -3.99 17.51
CA ILE A 465 15.51 -2.54 17.42
C ILE A 465 16.89 -1.96 17.13
N ASP A 466 17.09 -1.48 15.92
CA ASP A 466 18.33 -0.85 15.49
C ASP A 466 18.17 0.67 15.64
N ILE A 467 19.04 1.29 16.43
CA ILE A 467 18.99 2.71 16.78
C ILE A 467 20.27 3.36 16.29
N THR A 468 20.18 4.22 15.29
CA THR A 468 21.31 5.00 14.79
C THR A 468 21.24 6.41 15.33
N LEU A 469 22.28 6.84 16.06
CA LEU A 469 22.42 8.26 16.45
C LEU A 469 22.90 9.03 15.23
N ALA A 470 21.98 9.83 14.65
CA ALA A 470 22.21 10.54 13.39
C ALA A 470 22.80 11.94 13.60
N ALA A 471 22.33 12.71 14.59
CA ALA A 471 22.77 14.08 14.81
C ALA A 471 22.78 14.49 16.29
N ALA A 472 23.52 15.56 16.59
CA ALA A 472 23.55 16.27 17.86
C ALA A 472 23.68 17.78 17.61
N GLY A 473 22.58 18.52 17.71
CA GLY A 473 22.49 19.99 17.55
C GLY A 473 22.56 20.76 18.89
N ALA A 474 22.46 20.05 20.00
CA ALA A 474 22.37 20.65 21.33
C ALA A 474 23.66 21.30 21.81
N THR A 475 23.53 22.35 22.64
CA THR A 475 24.63 22.84 23.46
C THR A 475 24.74 22.17 24.83
N LYS A 476 23.68 21.49 25.26
CA LYS A 476 23.58 20.84 26.59
C LYS A 476 24.13 19.41 26.54
N THR A 477 24.42 18.89 27.73
CA THR A 477 24.65 17.46 27.92
C THR A 477 23.32 16.73 27.98
N ILE A 478 23.02 15.96 26.94
CA ILE A 478 21.75 15.24 26.80
C ILE A 478 22.00 13.75 26.75
N GLY A 479 21.25 13.01 27.56
CA GLY A 479 21.12 11.56 27.46
C GLY A 479 19.84 11.16 26.75
N ALA A 480 19.75 9.91 26.31
CA ALA A 480 18.54 9.31 25.76
C ALA A 480 18.27 7.93 26.33
N GLY A 481 17.01 7.57 26.38
CA GLY A 481 16.52 6.25 26.82
C GLY A 481 15.34 5.78 26.00
N LEU A 482 15.08 4.47 26.10
CA LEU A 482 13.90 3.81 25.57
C LEU A 482 13.11 3.20 26.73
N ARG A 483 11.84 3.56 26.87
CA ARG A 483 10.89 2.91 27.76
C ARG A 483 9.93 2.04 26.96
N LEU A 484 9.74 0.79 27.39
CA LEU A 484 8.71 -0.09 26.82
C LEU A 484 7.39 0.16 27.53
N VAL A 485 6.39 0.60 26.79
CA VAL A 485 5.06 0.98 27.31
C VAL A 485 4.02 -0.04 26.86
N ASN A 486 3.11 -0.38 27.76
CA ASN A 486 2.04 -1.38 27.53
C ASN A 486 2.56 -2.76 27.09
N VAL A 487 3.76 -3.13 27.48
CA VAL A 487 4.35 -4.44 27.30
C VAL A 487 4.32 -5.20 28.63
N ASP A 488 3.84 -6.44 28.62
CA ASP A 488 3.94 -7.30 29.80
C ASP A 488 5.42 -7.67 30.06
N ARG A 489 5.93 -7.39 31.26
CA ARG A 489 7.30 -7.77 31.62
C ARG A 489 7.58 -9.27 31.42
N ALA A 490 6.55 -10.12 31.64
CA ALA A 490 6.67 -11.56 31.43
C ALA A 490 6.83 -11.98 29.97
N ALA A 491 6.52 -11.08 29.03
CA ALA A 491 6.74 -11.33 27.60
C ALA A 491 8.23 -11.30 27.22
N ILE A 492 9.09 -10.71 28.05
CA ILE A 492 10.50 -10.51 27.79
C ILE A 492 11.32 -11.58 28.51
N ALA A 493 11.91 -12.50 27.76
CA ALA A 493 12.79 -13.54 28.26
C ALA A 493 14.21 -13.02 28.48
N ASN A 494 14.75 -12.27 27.54
CA ASN A 494 16.12 -11.76 27.57
C ASN A 494 16.24 -10.47 26.76
N ILE A 495 17.19 -9.62 27.14
CA ILE A 495 17.58 -8.44 26.35
C ILE A 495 19.09 -8.50 26.16
N SER A 496 19.53 -8.38 24.92
CA SER A 496 20.94 -8.31 24.55
C SER A 496 21.23 -7.13 23.62
N TYR A 497 22.48 -6.76 23.48
CA TYR A 497 22.89 -5.55 22.80
C TYR A 497 24.03 -5.85 21.81
N GLU A 498 23.99 -5.22 20.65
CA GLU A 498 25.00 -5.33 19.58
C GLU A 498 25.34 -3.94 18.97
N GLY A 499 26.30 -3.91 18.06
CA GLY A 499 26.76 -2.68 17.43
C GLY A 499 27.76 -1.91 18.29
N ASP A 500 27.65 -0.58 18.28
CA ASP A 500 28.58 0.33 18.98
C ASP A 500 28.31 0.44 20.49
N VAL A 501 27.86 -0.63 21.13
CA VAL A 501 27.36 -0.68 22.53
C VAL A 501 28.27 0.07 23.50
N ASN A 502 29.57 -0.20 23.49
CA ASN A 502 30.53 0.43 24.40
C ASN A 502 30.57 1.96 24.23
N ARG A 503 30.43 2.45 22.99
CA ARG A 503 30.45 3.88 22.70
C ARG A 503 29.24 4.60 23.32
N PHE A 504 28.10 3.98 23.31
CA PHE A 504 26.87 4.48 23.92
C PHE A 504 26.93 4.33 25.45
N GLN A 505 27.11 3.12 25.96
CA GLN A 505 27.00 2.82 27.39
C GLN A 505 28.11 3.45 28.25
N ASN A 506 29.32 3.63 27.73
CA ASN A 506 30.39 4.28 28.46
C ASN A 506 30.08 5.75 28.84
N THR A 507 29.10 6.37 28.16
CA THR A 507 28.67 7.73 28.47
C THR A 507 27.63 7.80 29.61
N LEU A 508 27.10 6.65 30.07
CA LEU A 508 26.08 6.62 31.12
C LEU A 508 26.61 6.94 32.51
N SER A 509 27.86 6.56 32.79
CA SER A 509 28.45 6.78 34.12
C SER A 509 28.50 8.28 34.48
N GLY A 510 27.90 8.65 35.61
CA GLY A 510 27.83 10.03 36.06
C GLY A 510 26.82 10.91 35.32
N SER A 511 26.11 10.38 34.37
CA SER A 511 25.07 11.09 33.61
C SER A 511 23.74 11.19 34.35
N VAL A 512 22.76 11.89 33.81
CA VAL A 512 21.40 11.98 34.33
C VAL A 512 20.65 10.64 34.28
N LEU A 513 21.12 9.67 33.47
CA LEU A 513 20.57 8.32 33.35
C LEU A 513 21.38 7.24 34.05
N ALA A 514 22.42 7.59 34.80
CA ALA A 514 23.35 6.64 35.43
C ALA A 514 22.67 5.59 36.34
N ASN A 515 21.56 5.94 36.98
CA ASN A 515 20.83 5.09 37.90
C ASN A 515 19.50 4.55 37.31
N VAL A 516 19.30 4.68 36.02
CA VAL A 516 18.14 4.13 35.32
C VAL A 516 18.46 2.73 34.84
N ASN A 517 17.55 1.79 35.08
CA ASN A 517 17.71 0.42 34.65
C ASN A 517 16.38 -0.19 34.22
N PHE A 518 16.43 -1.33 33.58
CA PHE A 518 15.25 -1.99 33.01
C PHE A 518 14.22 -2.41 34.08
N GLU A 519 14.65 -2.81 35.27
CA GLU A 519 13.75 -3.24 36.33
C GLU A 519 12.92 -2.07 36.93
N ASP A 520 13.37 -0.86 36.74
CA ASP A 520 12.70 0.37 37.15
C ASP A 520 11.79 0.97 36.09
N GLY A 521 10.75 0.22 35.63
CA GLY A 521 9.75 0.69 34.69
C GLY A 521 10.06 0.35 33.22
N MET A 522 10.82 -0.72 32.99
CA MET A 522 11.19 -1.22 31.67
C MET A 522 11.92 -0.18 30.80
N VAL A 523 12.86 0.53 31.41
CA VAL A 523 13.65 1.58 30.75
C VAL A 523 15.05 1.06 30.41
N ILE A 524 15.41 1.19 29.14
CA ILE A 524 16.74 0.89 28.63
C ILE A 524 17.46 2.22 28.40
N PRO A 525 18.45 2.60 29.25
CA PRO A 525 19.24 3.79 28.99
C PRO A 525 20.14 3.56 27.78
N LEU A 526 20.10 4.45 26.79
CA LEU A 526 20.90 4.35 25.57
C LEU A 526 22.27 5.00 25.76
N PHE A 527 22.27 6.28 26.07
CA PHE A 527 23.49 7.05 26.34
C PHE A 527 23.22 8.18 27.33
N GLY A 528 24.28 8.67 27.98
CA GLY A 528 24.18 9.78 28.95
C GLY A 528 24.66 11.12 28.43
N ASN A 529 25.34 11.15 27.27
CA ASN A 529 25.85 12.36 26.65
C ASN A 529 26.03 12.14 25.13
N VAL A 530 25.16 12.79 24.37
CA VAL A 530 25.13 12.69 22.91
C VAL A 530 26.47 13.04 22.24
N HIS A 531 27.13 14.11 22.71
CA HIS A 531 28.42 14.54 22.16
C HIS A 531 29.54 13.52 22.42
N SER A 532 29.52 12.90 23.60
CA SER A 532 30.52 11.87 23.94
C SER A 532 30.37 10.62 23.08
N VAL A 533 29.16 10.29 22.61
CA VAL A 533 28.94 9.21 21.65
C VAL A 533 29.66 9.54 20.33
N PHE A 534 29.59 10.77 19.85
CA PHE A 534 30.34 11.22 18.67
C PHE A 534 31.85 11.40 18.93
N GLY A 535 32.26 11.45 20.20
CA GLY A 535 33.66 11.68 20.57
C GLY A 535 34.09 13.15 20.45
N VAL A 536 33.14 14.07 20.59
CA VAL A 536 33.35 15.52 20.48
C VAL A 536 33.04 16.22 21.80
N THR A 537 33.47 17.48 21.92
CA THR A 537 33.17 18.32 23.11
C THR A 537 31.70 18.76 23.12
N PRO A 538 31.07 18.88 24.30
CA PRO A 538 29.72 19.42 24.39
C PRO A 538 29.57 20.77 23.67
N GLY A 539 28.44 20.94 22.96
CA GLY A 539 28.19 22.15 22.17
C GLY A 539 28.75 22.11 20.75
N THR A 540 29.33 20.97 20.31
CA THR A 540 29.71 20.80 18.91
C THR A 540 28.47 20.29 18.14
N MET A 541 28.01 21.09 17.18
CA MET A 541 26.85 20.73 16.34
C MET A 541 27.27 19.72 15.27
N ILE A 542 26.81 18.49 15.40
CA ILE A 542 27.20 17.37 14.53
C ILE A 542 26.05 16.96 13.63
N ASN A 543 26.30 16.84 12.33
CA ASN A 543 25.36 16.43 11.30
C ASN A 543 24.09 17.31 11.20
N THR A 544 24.20 18.58 11.58
CA THR A 544 23.12 19.58 11.49
C THR A 544 23.42 20.66 10.43
N GLY A 545 24.43 20.43 9.61
CA GLY A 545 24.90 21.40 8.60
C GLY A 545 26.10 22.25 9.04
N ILE A 546 26.60 22.07 10.28
CA ILE A 546 27.78 22.81 10.81
C ILE A 546 29.02 21.90 10.72
N ALA A 547 29.02 20.75 11.37
CA ALA A 547 30.10 19.78 11.30
C ALA A 547 29.55 18.38 10.96
N THR A 548 30.40 17.53 10.39
CA THR A 548 30.02 16.16 9.98
C THR A 548 30.84 15.14 10.78
N ALA A 549 30.16 14.08 11.24
CA ALA A 549 30.81 12.93 11.86
C ALA A 549 30.12 11.62 11.40
N PRO A 550 30.82 10.48 11.46
CA PRO A 550 30.18 9.18 11.27
C PRO A 550 29.06 8.95 12.27
N THR A 551 27.99 8.30 11.83
CA THR A 551 26.91 7.85 12.69
C THR A 551 27.28 6.54 13.40
N TYR A 552 26.62 6.25 14.52
CA TYR A 552 26.87 5.05 15.31
C TYR A 552 25.56 4.34 15.63
N THR A 553 25.58 3.02 15.62
CA THR A 553 24.36 2.20 15.77
C THR A 553 24.39 1.38 17.05
N TYR A 554 23.32 1.47 17.83
CA TYR A 554 23.05 0.66 19.01
C TYR A 554 21.88 -0.27 18.73
N LYS A 555 22.12 -1.58 18.81
CA LYS A 555 21.11 -2.59 18.52
C LYS A 555 20.63 -3.25 19.80
N ILE A 556 19.32 -3.34 19.96
CA ILE A 556 18.66 -4.00 21.08
C ILE A 556 17.95 -5.23 20.54
N LYS A 557 18.26 -6.40 21.09
CA LYS A 557 17.54 -7.65 20.82
C LYS A 557 16.72 -8.03 22.02
N ILE A 558 15.42 -8.13 21.86
CA ILE A 558 14.46 -8.51 22.89
C ILE A 558 13.89 -9.87 22.54
N GLU A 559 14.37 -10.92 23.23
CA GLU A 559 13.84 -12.28 23.08
C GLU A 559 12.53 -12.41 23.79
N GLN A 560 11.54 -12.98 23.11
CA GLN A 560 10.21 -13.18 23.68
C GLN A 560 10.12 -14.51 24.42
N SER A 561 9.48 -14.48 25.60
CA SER A 561 9.14 -15.69 26.34
C SER A 561 8.25 -16.60 25.51
N ASN A 562 8.46 -17.92 25.58
CA ASN A 562 7.73 -18.92 24.78
C ASN A 562 6.20 -18.76 24.82
N ALA A 563 5.65 -18.39 25.98
CA ALA A 563 4.21 -18.16 26.15
C ALA A 563 3.66 -16.94 25.38
N TYR A 564 4.54 -16.04 24.96
CA TYR A 564 4.20 -14.80 24.25
C TYR A 564 4.64 -14.83 22.77
N GLN A 565 5.25 -15.91 22.31
CA GLN A 565 5.61 -16.07 20.90
C GLN A 565 4.35 -16.28 20.07
N ARG A 566 4.05 -15.35 19.18
CA ARG A 566 2.87 -15.35 18.31
C ARG A 566 3.19 -14.71 16.97
N GLU A 567 2.30 -14.82 16.00
CA GLU A 567 2.50 -14.26 14.64
C GLU A 567 2.51 -12.74 14.63
N SER A 568 1.74 -12.09 15.52
CA SER A 568 1.74 -10.64 15.68
C SER A 568 2.78 -10.17 16.70
N PRO A 569 3.41 -9.00 16.51
CA PRO A 569 4.39 -8.47 17.43
C PRO A 569 3.77 -8.14 18.81
N VAL A 570 4.48 -8.53 19.88
CA VAL A 570 4.20 -8.09 21.25
C VAL A 570 4.77 -6.68 21.49
N ILE A 571 5.83 -6.35 20.75
CA ILE A 571 6.50 -5.06 20.77
C ILE A 571 6.47 -4.50 19.36
N SER A 572 5.83 -3.36 19.21
CA SER A 572 5.73 -2.57 17.98
C SER A 572 6.21 -1.14 18.22
N LYS A 573 6.21 -0.29 17.22
CA LYS A 573 6.52 1.14 17.33
C LYS A 573 5.71 1.81 18.46
N ASP A 574 4.43 1.46 18.61
CA ASP A 574 3.52 2.07 19.57
C ASP A 574 3.84 1.72 21.03
N ASN A 575 4.76 0.78 21.25
CA ASN A 575 5.28 0.42 22.56
C ASN A 575 6.62 1.09 22.89
N LEU A 576 7.23 1.80 21.93
CA LEU A 576 8.58 2.35 22.06
C LEU A 576 8.54 3.85 22.35
N ASP A 577 8.65 4.17 23.62
CA ASP A 577 8.76 5.55 24.10
C ASP A 577 10.24 5.96 24.17
N PHE A 578 10.76 6.49 23.06
CA PHE A 578 12.06 7.12 23.05
C PHE A 578 11.97 8.51 23.67
N PHE A 579 12.89 8.82 24.57
CA PHE A 579 12.94 10.12 25.24
C PHE A 579 14.37 10.63 25.38
N ILE A 580 14.52 11.95 25.48
CA ILE A 580 15.76 12.57 25.90
C ILE A 580 15.67 13.04 27.36
N ALA A 581 16.82 13.12 28.02
CA ALA A 581 16.92 13.52 29.41
C ALA A 581 18.13 14.44 29.63
N TYR A 582 17.90 15.54 30.37
CA TYR A 582 18.93 16.53 30.70
C TYR A 582 18.62 17.24 32.02
N LYS A 583 19.58 18.03 32.51
CA LYS A 583 19.35 18.95 33.64
C LYS A 583 18.96 20.31 33.11
N PHE A 584 17.81 20.78 33.50
CA PHE A 584 17.35 22.13 33.15
C PHE A 584 17.77 23.15 34.23
N ARG A 585 18.69 24.05 33.87
CA ARG A 585 19.22 25.12 34.74
C ARG A 585 19.79 24.52 36.05
N SER A 586 19.32 25.04 37.21
CA SER A 586 19.75 24.59 38.55
C SER A 586 18.93 23.45 39.14
N MET A 587 18.05 22.83 38.37
CA MET A 587 17.22 21.73 38.85
C MET A 587 18.05 20.48 39.20
N GLN A 588 17.76 19.87 40.34
CA GLN A 588 18.45 18.63 40.76
C GLN A 588 17.92 17.42 40.03
N GLN A 589 16.63 17.42 39.72
CA GLN A 589 15.98 16.33 38.96
C GLN A 589 16.26 16.47 37.46
N ARG A 590 16.32 15.34 36.77
CA ARG A 590 16.38 15.33 35.32
C ARG A 590 15.03 15.69 34.73
N MET A 591 15.05 16.51 33.71
CA MET A 591 13.91 16.74 32.83
C MET A 591 13.91 15.66 31.75
N GLU A 592 12.71 15.23 31.37
CA GLU A 592 12.50 14.26 30.30
C GLU A 592 11.59 14.88 29.23
N VAL A 593 11.89 14.62 27.96
CA VAL A 593 11.09 15.01 26.79
C VAL A 593 10.72 13.74 26.05
N HIS A 594 9.44 13.48 25.98
CA HIS A 594 8.82 12.32 25.34
C HIS A 594 8.02 12.75 24.11
N LEU A 595 7.67 11.81 23.23
CA LEU A 595 6.64 12.06 22.22
C LEU A 595 5.31 12.39 22.91
N TYR A 596 4.50 13.24 22.29
CA TYR A 596 3.22 13.69 22.85
C TYR A 596 2.30 12.53 23.27
N GLU A 597 2.27 11.45 22.51
CA GLU A 597 1.46 10.26 22.77
C GLU A 597 1.87 9.51 24.07
N PHE A 598 3.10 9.73 24.55
CA PHE A 598 3.60 9.10 25.78
C PHE A 598 3.58 10.00 27.03
N TRP A 599 3.17 11.24 26.90
CA TRP A 599 3.11 12.18 28.03
C TRP A 599 2.19 11.73 29.17
N ASP A 600 1.11 10.98 28.85
CA ASP A 600 0.18 10.48 29.85
C ASP A 600 0.77 9.41 30.78
N TYR A 601 1.86 8.76 30.35
CA TYR A 601 2.59 7.81 31.18
C TYR A 601 3.53 8.47 32.20
N GLY A 602 3.67 9.80 32.14
CA GLY A 602 4.55 10.56 33.04
C GLY A 602 6.04 10.29 32.84
N ALA A 603 6.87 10.86 33.70
CA ALA A 603 8.31 10.62 33.69
C ALA A 603 8.70 9.20 34.13
N THR A 604 9.88 8.75 33.75
CA THR A 604 10.48 7.55 34.29
C THR A 604 10.91 7.77 35.74
N LYS A 605 11.18 6.70 36.48
CA LYS A 605 11.55 6.80 37.93
C LYS A 605 12.70 7.77 38.17
N GLY A 606 12.45 8.79 38.97
CA GLY A 606 13.41 9.85 39.32
C GLY A 606 13.55 10.96 38.27
N GLY A 607 12.77 10.92 37.21
CA GLY A 607 12.65 11.99 36.21
C GLY A 607 11.47 12.93 36.52
N THR A 608 11.35 13.97 35.73
CA THR A 608 10.28 14.96 35.79
C THR A 608 9.85 15.32 34.37
N VAL A 609 8.54 15.31 34.13
CA VAL A 609 7.89 15.96 33.00
C VAL A 609 6.92 17.00 33.56
N GLN A 610 6.88 18.17 32.94
CA GLN A 610 5.99 19.25 33.37
C GLN A 610 4.83 19.35 32.38
N LYS A 611 3.90 18.39 32.43
CA LYS A 611 2.78 18.29 31.49
C LYS A 611 1.94 19.58 31.45
N GLU A 612 1.76 20.22 32.59
CA GLU A 612 1.05 21.51 32.72
C GLU A 612 1.67 22.62 31.89
N ASN A 613 2.95 22.52 31.55
CA ASN A 613 3.62 23.54 30.72
C ASN A 613 3.33 23.37 29.23
N LEU A 614 2.80 22.24 28.78
CA LEU A 614 2.39 22.04 27.38
C LEU A 614 1.24 22.97 26.99
N GLU A 615 0.25 23.12 27.87
CA GLU A 615 -0.87 24.02 27.65
C GLU A 615 -0.42 25.50 27.64
N LEU A 616 0.49 25.85 28.55
CA LEU A 616 1.06 27.21 28.65
C LEU A 616 1.93 27.56 27.43
N ALA A 617 2.57 26.59 26.83
CA ALA A 617 3.41 26.76 25.64
C ALA A 617 2.62 26.78 24.32
N GLY A 618 1.30 26.82 24.35
CA GLY A 618 0.45 26.94 23.16
C GLY A 618 0.35 25.65 22.35
N ASN A 619 0.36 24.50 23.01
CA ASN A 619 0.27 23.16 22.40
C ASN A 619 1.46 22.82 21.48
N ASN A 620 2.63 23.40 21.69
CA ASN A 620 3.85 23.02 21.00
C ASN A 620 4.30 21.63 21.45
N THR A 621 5.05 20.93 20.60
CA THR A 621 5.72 19.67 20.92
C THR A 621 7.24 19.86 20.93
N TRP A 622 7.96 19.05 21.68
CA TRP A 622 9.43 19.04 21.73
C TRP A 622 10.03 17.72 21.26
N ALA A 623 9.18 16.84 20.77
CA ALA A 623 9.58 15.59 20.14
C ALA A 623 8.57 15.21 19.07
N ILE A 624 9.06 14.78 17.93
CA ILE A 624 8.25 14.19 16.85
C ILE A 624 8.92 12.93 16.33
N CYS A 625 8.12 12.02 15.81
CA CYS A 625 8.57 10.80 15.16
C CYS A 625 7.94 10.73 13.77
N VAL A 626 8.76 10.69 12.74
CA VAL A 626 8.32 10.72 11.33
C VAL A 626 9.07 9.65 10.56
N PRO A 627 8.41 8.86 9.69
CA PRO A 627 9.11 7.90 8.84
C PRO A 627 10.09 8.59 7.90
N ASN A 628 11.31 8.11 7.84
CA ASN A 628 12.36 8.56 6.92
C ASN A 628 12.50 10.10 6.82
N PHE A 629 12.64 10.77 7.96
CA PHE A 629 12.55 12.22 8.05
C PHE A 629 13.90 12.91 7.82
N CYS A 630 13.93 13.88 6.93
CA CYS A 630 15.05 14.82 6.77
C CYS A 630 14.87 15.95 7.79
N TYR A 631 15.64 15.95 8.88
CA TYR A 631 15.47 16.96 9.94
C TYR A 631 16.02 18.34 9.54
N PRO A 632 15.52 19.43 10.15
CA PRO A 632 15.99 20.79 9.85
C PRO A 632 17.49 20.96 10.15
N LYS A 633 18.14 21.84 9.41
CA LYS A 633 19.50 22.27 9.72
C LYS A 633 19.53 23.15 10.96
N GLU A 634 20.70 23.24 11.59
CA GLU A 634 20.98 24.09 12.74
C GLU A 634 20.42 25.49 12.60
N SER A 635 19.68 25.94 13.60
CA SER A 635 19.01 27.26 13.65
C SER A 635 18.00 27.52 12.52
N VAL A 636 17.50 26.46 11.86
CA VAL A 636 16.43 26.58 10.87
C VAL A 636 15.15 26.05 11.48
N ASN A 637 14.24 26.92 11.82
CA ASN A 637 12.95 26.54 12.39
C ASN A 637 12.20 25.56 11.48
N ILE A 638 11.53 24.57 12.07
CA ILE A 638 10.76 23.58 11.32
C ILE A 638 9.67 24.23 10.47
N SER A 639 8.98 25.25 10.99
CA SER A 639 7.93 25.95 10.23
C SER A 639 7.72 27.38 10.73
N THR A 640 7.72 28.31 9.80
CA THR A 640 7.44 29.73 10.08
C THR A 640 6.37 30.28 9.15
N THR A 641 5.69 31.32 9.53
CA THR A 641 4.62 31.95 8.72
C THR A 641 5.15 32.67 7.47
N ASP A 642 6.43 33.06 7.45
CA ASP A 642 7.08 33.68 6.29
C ASP A 642 7.62 32.67 5.27
N GLY A 643 7.53 31.36 5.57
CA GLY A 643 7.99 30.28 4.70
C GLY A 643 9.50 30.08 4.62
N ASN A 644 10.30 30.84 5.39
CA ASN A 644 11.76 30.65 5.49
C ASN A 644 12.08 29.59 6.57
N CYS A 645 11.65 28.36 6.34
CA CYS A 645 11.70 27.27 7.30
C CYS A 645 12.00 25.95 6.58
N ALA A 646 12.14 24.87 7.35
CA ALA A 646 12.40 23.54 6.81
C ALA A 646 11.16 22.93 6.17
N TYR A 647 9.98 23.06 6.80
CA TYR A 647 8.72 22.44 6.38
C TYR A 647 7.56 23.44 6.40
N PRO A 648 7.28 24.15 5.30
CA PRO A 648 6.26 25.19 5.28
C PRO A 648 4.83 24.73 5.61
N LEU A 649 4.54 23.45 5.43
CA LEU A 649 3.22 22.87 5.70
C LEU A 649 3.04 22.37 7.13
N PHE A 650 4.13 22.16 7.90
CA PHE A 650 4.08 21.59 9.25
C PHE A 650 3.14 22.36 10.20
N LEU A 651 3.27 23.70 10.25
CA LEU A 651 2.44 24.52 11.15
C LEU A 651 0.95 24.44 10.80
N LYS A 652 0.62 24.37 9.50
CA LYS A 652 -0.77 24.23 9.04
C LYS A 652 -1.34 22.90 9.49
N TRP A 653 -0.58 21.80 9.33
CA TRP A 653 -0.98 20.49 9.79
C TRP A 653 -1.06 20.42 11.32
N ALA A 654 -0.06 20.94 12.05
CA ALA A 654 0.00 20.90 13.50
C ALA A 654 -1.20 21.62 14.16
N GLN A 655 -1.69 22.71 13.56
CA GLN A 655 -2.83 23.48 14.06
C GLN A 655 -4.16 22.77 13.90
N ASN A 656 -4.37 22.09 12.82
CA ASN A 656 -5.69 21.55 12.44
C ASN A 656 -5.71 20.03 12.36
N ARG A 657 -4.56 19.35 12.18
CA ARG A 657 -4.43 17.90 11.99
C ARG A 657 -5.35 17.36 10.88
N THR A 658 -5.58 18.17 9.84
CA THR A 658 -6.42 17.80 8.70
C THR A 658 -5.65 16.97 7.70
N PRO A 659 -6.29 16.04 6.96
CA PRO A 659 -5.65 15.24 5.91
C PRO A 659 -4.95 16.07 4.84
N GLU A 660 -5.42 17.29 4.57
CA GLU A 660 -4.90 18.18 3.52
C GLU A 660 -3.37 18.47 3.63
N ASN A 661 -2.80 18.35 4.83
CA ASN A 661 -1.38 18.59 5.05
C ASN A 661 -0.74 17.43 5.85
N GLU A 662 -1.31 16.25 5.84
CA GLU A 662 -0.78 15.09 6.56
C GLU A 662 0.57 14.65 6.00
N ASP A 663 0.80 14.90 4.73
CA ASP A 663 2.04 14.65 4.00
C ASP A 663 3.08 15.78 4.12
N TRP A 664 2.92 16.73 5.07
CA TRP A 664 3.79 17.88 5.25
C TRP A 664 5.28 17.52 5.25
N HIS A 665 5.62 16.35 5.78
CA HIS A 665 6.98 15.83 5.91
C HIS A 665 7.61 15.41 4.57
N LEU A 666 6.80 15.23 3.54
CA LEU A 666 7.25 14.93 2.17
C LEU A 666 7.54 16.20 1.35
N HIS A 667 7.29 17.38 1.93
CA HIS A 667 7.45 18.68 1.26
C HIS A 667 8.50 19.58 1.95
N PRO A 668 9.76 19.12 2.11
CA PRO A 668 10.82 19.92 2.70
C PRO A 668 11.26 21.06 1.78
N ASN A 669 11.74 22.12 2.40
CA ASN A 669 12.60 23.06 1.71
C ASN A 669 14.02 22.45 1.68
N GLU A 670 14.40 21.79 0.61
CA GLU A 670 15.60 20.94 0.47
C GLU A 670 16.91 21.60 0.94
N LYS A 671 17.06 22.91 0.78
CA LYS A 671 18.25 23.64 1.24
C LYS A 671 18.29 23.83 2.77
N ASN A 672 17.17 23.66 3.45
CA ASN A 672 16.97 23.91 4.87
C ASN A 672 16.92 22.64 5.72
N VAL A 673 16.98 21.48 5.09
CA VAL A 673 17.02 20.19 5.77
C VAL A 673 18.39 19.51 5.63
N TYR A 674 18.68 18.60 6.55
CA TYR A 674 19.85 17.74 6.56
C TYR A 674 19.39 16.30 6.26
N ARG A 675 20.14 15.58 5.41
CA ARG A 675 19.88 14.18 5.02
C ARG A 675 20.96 13.27 5.56
#